data_39be99c16d0e7fe4d0a14407e80cc590
#
_entry.id   39be99c16d0e7fe4d0a14407e80cc590
#
_cell.length_a   1.000
_cell.length_b   1.000
_cell.length_c   1.000
_cell.angle_alpha   90.00
_cell.angle_beta   90.00
_cell.angle_gamma   90.00
#
_symmetry.space_group_name_H-M   'P 1'
#
loop_
_entity.id
_entity.type
_entity.pdbx_description
1 polymer ?
#
loop_
_entity_poly.entity_id
_entity_poly.type
_entity_poly.pdbx_seq_one_letter_code
_entity_poly.pdbx_strand_id
1 'polypeptide(L)'
;MSTVAPPSAQNVQGATSREFRHDINGLRAWAIVPVVLFHFGVPGFSGGFAGVDVFFVISGFLMTQMICRALWNGDFSLMGFYLARAVRIVPALVVVCAVLVAAGWFALLPPDYKMLGAHTAYSLTFLSDIAFWREAGYFDTSSHEKWLLHTWSLAVEWQFYLLLPLVLMGLARVTRSAHAWGRALAALAAVSLAACVWTTASNPSAAFFLIHTRAWEMLAGGLVFLAARTATYSPGRRRLIEGTGLVLIAAAILAFDAESAWPGWRAVVPVAGAALVLLASRESVWTGNRFAQWIGLRSYSLYLWHWPVYVFLAYIGLRFNGLALAAGVVASVVLGALSYTFVENPSRRALRKPRLDARIATLVGAAACVALCAAGVWRSNGVAGRFAPGVELAAAAATDVNPERARCHQSAGSTSPACLFGGTERKLFVVGDSHVAAIISSVVDAGPRGAAGVVQLSYDGCVFIPGMLQIRPHRFGANADCKGFTDWAAKQLDAAPTLPVLLAGRYARYAFGPFELDRDVAKPEVYFAGQPETTTTPAFLREFGRHLTETACKLARTRTVYMMRPIPEMPASVPQYVARRMAWGLDPSLSVTTAQYMQRNGWVWQAQNEARDRCGIVILDPTATLCHDGVCSATRSGRPLYSDYGHLDEFGAHLLVPVFARMYQPAAPGHSGGTTFSAR
;
A
#
# COMPACT_ATOMS: atom_id res chain seq x y z
N MET A 1 -84.34 -0.40 30.92
CA MET A 1 -83.14 0.39 31.22
C MET A 1 -82.01 -0.57 31.55
N SER A 2 -81.28 -0.98 30.54
CA SER A 2 -80.12 -1.86 30.70
C SER A 2 -78.86 -1.00 30.49
N THR A 3 -78.07 -0.84 31.54
CA THR A 3 -76.80 -0.13 31.54
C THR A 3 -75.72 -1.05 30.96
N VAL A 4 -75.18 -0.66 29.80
CA VAL A 4 -73.99 -1.29 29.19
C VAL A 4 -72.75 -0.67 29.84
N ALA A 5 -71.94 -1.53 30.46
CA ALA A 5 -70.62 -1.17 31.01
C ALA A 5 -69.60 -0.94 29.89
N PRO A 6 -68.66 0.01 30.04
CA PRO A 6 -67.62 0.25 29.05
C PRO A 6 -66.57 -0.88 29.04
N PRO A 7 -65.94 -1.24 27.88
CA PRO A 7 -64.94 -2.27 27.83
C PRO A 7 -63.65 -1.82 28.52
N SER A 8 -63.13 -2.73 29.33
CA SER A 8 -61.86 -2.64 30.06
C SER A 8 -60.68 -2.37 29.15
N ALA A 9 -59.84 -1.41 29.54
CA ALA A 9 -58.55 -1.11 28.93
C ALA A 9 -57.61 -2.33 29.10
N GLN A 10 -57.59 -3.23 28.12
CA GLN A 10 -56.57 -4.28 28.01
C GLN A 10 -55.36 -3.76 27.23
N ASN A 11 -54.27 -3.65 27.97
CA ASN A 11 -52.88 -3.82 27.55
C ASN A 11 -52.41 -3.22 26.20
N VAL A 12 -52.01 -1.96 26.25
CA VAL A 12 -50.94 -1.46 25.37
C VAL A 12 -49.59 -1.73 26.06
N GLN A 13 -49.22 -3.00 26.22
CA GLN A 13 -47.85 -3.44 26.51
C GLN A 13 -47.34 -4.20 25.30
N GLY A 14 -46.75 -3.50 24.36
CA GLY A 14 -46.16 -4.06 23.15
C GLY A 14 -45.14 -3.14 22.51
N ALA A 15 -44.30 -2.47 23.32
CA ALA A 15 -43.03 -2.02 22.80
C ALA A 15 -42.18 -3.26 22.52
N THR A 16 -42.28 -3.82 21.29
CA THR A 16 -41.48 -4.95 20.86
C THR A 16 -40.01 -4.61 21.09
N SER A 17 -39.41 -5.23 22.11
CA SER A 17 -37.97 -5.28 22.27
C SER A 17 -37.37 -5.72 20.94
N ARG A 18 -36.54 -4.86 20.29
CA ARG A 18 -35.86 -5.23 19.07
C ARG A 18 -35.07 -6.51 19.37
N GLU A 19 -35.54 -7.63 18.84
CA GLU A 19 -34.88 -8.91 18.99
C GLU A 19 -33.46 -8.79 18.44
N PHE A 20 -32.47 -9.16 19.26
CA PHE A 20 -31.06 -9.07 18.89
C PHE A 20 -30.77 -10.09 17.79
N ARG A 21 -30.23 -9.67 16.65
CA ARG A 21 -29.90 -10.49 15.48
C ARG A 21 -28.57 -11.21 15.70
N HIS A 22 -28.65 -12.40 16.30
CA HIS A 22 -27.48 -13.25 16.57
C HIS A 22 -26.77 -13.70 15.30
N ASP A 23 -27.49 -13.94 14.22
CA ASP A 23 -26.94 -14.28 12.90
C ASP A 23 -26.04 -13.18 12.33
N ILE A 24 -26.47 -11.91 12.40
CA ILE A 24 -25.65 -10.76 11.95
C ILE A 24 -24.43 -10.61 12.84
N ASN A 25 -24.59 -10.75 14.16
CA ASN A 25 -23.46 -10.64 15.07
C ASN A 25 -22.44 -11.78 14.87
N GLY A 26 -22.91 -13.01 14.63
CA GLY A 26 -22.05 -14.14 14.26
C GLY A 26 -21.34 -13.93 12.91
N LEU A 27 -22.04 -13.39 11.90
CA LEU A 27 -21.43 -13.07 10.60
C LEU A 27 -20.29 -12.02 10.73
N ARG A 28 -20.41 -11.07 11.66
CA ARG A 28 -19.32 -10.14 11.99
C ARG A 28 -18.08 -10.85 12.56
N ALA A 29 -18.26 -11.94 13.30
CA ALA A 29 -17.13 -12.77 13.74
C ALA A 29 -16.47 -13.50 12.56
N TRP A 30 -17.28 -14.05 11.64
CA TRP A 30 -16.81 -14.67 10.39
C TRP A 30 -16.06 -13.68 9.48
N ALA A 31 -16.34 -12.39 9.59
CA ALA A 31 -15.65 -11.34 8.87
C ALA A 31 -14.32 -10.95 9.54
N ILE A 32 -14.32 -10.68 10.88
CA ILE A 32 -13.13 -10.11 11.55
C ILE A 32 -12.02 -11.13 11.79
N VAL A 33 -12.38 -12.39 12.14
CA VAL A 33 -11.37 -13.41 12.45
C VAL A 33 -10.43 -13.66 11.27
N PRO A 34 -10.92 -13.91 10.03
CA PRO A 34 -10.03 -14.06 8.88
C PRO A 34 -9.19 -12.82 8.56
N VAL A 35 -9.75 -11.61 8.75
CA VAL A 35 -8.97 -10.36 8.55
C VAL A 35 -7.77 -10.31 9.50
N VAL A 36 -7.98 -10.60 10.78
CA VAL A 36 -6.88 -10.61 11.76
C VAL A 36 -5.86 -11.68 11.41
N LEU A 37 -6.29 -12.92 11.17
CA LEU A 37 -5.40 -14.05 10.89
C LEU A 37 -4.61 -13.85 9.58
N PHE A 38 -5.22 -13.23 8.56
CA PHE A 38 -4.54 -12.84 7.33
C PHE A 38 -3.39 -11.87 7.59
N HIS A 39 -3.64 -10.79 8.32
CA HIS A 39 -2.61 -9.79 8.60
C HIS A 39 -1.47 -10.35 9.44
N PHE A 40 -1.75 -11.30 10.33
CA PHE A 40 -0.71 -11.99 11.10
C PHE A 40 -0.08 -13.18 10.36
N GLY A 41 -0.36 -13.36 9.06
CA GLY A 41 0.29 -14.37 8.22
C GLY A 41 -0.05 -15.82 8.58
N VAL A 42 -1.20 -16.07 9.21
CA VAL A 42 -1.60 -17.42 9.62
C VAL A 42 -1.92 -18.26 8.37
N PRO A 43 -1.28 -19.44 8.18
CA PRO A 43 -1.56 -20.32 7.05
C PRO A 43 -3.05 -20.69 6.92
N GLY A 44 -3.56 -20.74 5.69
CA GLY A 44 -4.96 -21.05 5.40
C GLY A 44 -5.90 -19.83 5.47
N PHE A 45 -5.38 -18.63 5.67
CA PHE A 45 -6.17 -17.38 5.68
C PHE A 45 -5.68 -16.35 4.66
N SER A 46 -5.06 -16.81 3.56
CA SER A 46 -4.49 -15.94 2.53
C SER A 46 -5.49 -14.96 1.90
N GLY A 47 -6.77 -15.32 1.79
CA GLY A 47 -7.86 -14.45 1.33
C GLY A 47 -8.65 -13.79 2.48
N GLY A 48 -8.13 -13.77 3.71
CA GLY A 48 -8.85 -13.24 4.87
C GLY A 48 -9.25 -11.76 4.76
N PHE A 49 -8.57 -10.97 3.92
CA PHE A 49 -8.95 -9.59 3.61
C PHE A 49 -10.37 -9.46 3.06
N ALA A 50 -10.94 -10.52 2.43
CA ALA A 50 -12.33 -10.58 1.97
C ALA A 50 -13.37 -10.40 3.11
N GLY A 51 -12.95 -10.52 4.37
CA GLY A 51 -13.79 -10.17 5.51
C GLY A 51 -14.25 -8.71 5.53
N VAL A 52 -13.49 -7.79 4.91
CA VAL A 52 -13.89 -6.37 4.76
C VAL A 52 -15.11 -6.26 3.85
N ASP A 53 -15.15 -7.00 2.75
CA ASP A 53 -16.29 -7.04 1.82
C ASP A 53 -17.55 -7.57 2.53
N VAL A 54 -17.40 -8.58 3.40
CA VAL A 54 -18.49 -9.07 4.25
C VAL A 54 -19.00 -7.97 5.20
N PHE A 55 -18.11 -7.17 5.81
CA PHE A 55 -18.53 -6.03 6.62
C PHE A 55 -19.28 -4.98 5.82
N PHE A 56 -18.88 -4.68 4.61
CA PHE A 56 -19.57 -3.73 3.74
C PHE A 56 -21.00 -4.17 3.45
N VAL A 57 -21.23 -5.48 3.16
CA VAL A 57 -22.58 -6.03 2.98
C VAL A 57 -23.41 -5.89 4.25
N ILE A 58 -22.86 -6.24 5.42
CA ILE A 58 -23.55 -6.10 6.71
C ILE A 58 -23.93 -4.64 6.97
N SER A 59 -23.01 -3.71 6.73
CA SER A 59 -23.23 -2.28 6.92
C SER A 59 -24.32 -1.74 5.99
N GLY A 60 -24.26 -2.10 4.72
CA GLY A 60 -25.30 -1.73 3.75
C GLY A 60 -26.68 -2.26 4.12
N PHE A 61 -26.77 -3.54 4.57
CA PHE A 61 -28.03 -4.14 5.05
C PHE A 61 -28.60 -3.36 6.24
N LEU A 62 -27.79 -3.11 7.27
CA LEU A 62 -28.25 -2.47 8.51
C LEU A 62 -28.63 -1.00 8.28
N MET A 63 -27.87 -0.27 7.47
CA MET A 63 -28.16 1.14 7.20
C MET A 63 -29.41 1.30 6.35
N THR A 64 -29.53 0.52 5.27
CA THR A 64 -30.75 0.51 4.45
C THR A 64 -31.96 0.15 5.28
N GLN A 65 -31.87 -0.89 6.13
CA GLN A 65 -32.94 -1.26 7.04
C GLN A 65 -33.38 -0.10 7.97
N MET A 66 -32.42 0.58 8.55
CA MET A 66 -32.67 1.66 9.51
C MET A 66 -33.35 2.85 8.80
N ILE A 67 -32.79 3.29 7.69
CA ILE A 67 -33.27 4.44 6.94
C ILE A 67 -34.64 4.17 6.33
N CYS A 68 -34.81 3.02 5.65
CA CYS A 68 -36.08 2.66 5.01
C CYS A 68 -37.23 2.57 6.02
N ARG A 69 -37.00 1.90 7.17
CA ARG A 69 -38.04 1.80 8.21
C ARG A 69 -38.45 3.17 8.73
N ALA A 70 -37.49 4.04 9.01
CA ALA A 70 -37.79 5.37 9.52
C ALA A 70 -38.47 6.26 8.45
N LEU A 71 -38.07 6.17 7.18
CA LEU A 71 -38.74 6.89 6.08
C LEU A 71 -40.17 6.40 5.85
N TRP A 72 -40.43 5.08 5.97
CA TRP A 72 -41.79 4.55 5.81
C TRP A 72 -42.69 4.91 6.99
N ASN A 73 -42.12 5.02 8.20
CA ASN A 73 -42.85 5.44 9.39
C ASN A 73 -43.05 6.98 9.46
N GLY A 74 -42.31 7.74 8.65
CA GLY A 74 -42.34 9.22 8.67
C GLY A 74 -41.58 9.87 9.79
N ASP A 75 -40.69 9.13 10.49
CA ASP A 75 -39.92 9.60 11.66
C ASP A 75 -38.41 9.72 11.37
N PHE A 76 -37.99 9.73 10.11
CA PHE A 76 -36.57 9.80 9.74
C PHE A 76 -35.97 11.18 10.02
N SER A 77 -34.91 11.19 10.84
CA SER A 77 -34.07 12.38 11.09
C SER A 77 -32.68 12.15 10.55
N LEU A 78 -32.28 12.93 9.54
CA LEU A 78 -30.94 12.85 8.92
C LEU A 78 -29.83 13.13 9.93
N MET A 79 -29.97 14.21 10.72
CA MET A 79 -29.01 14.55 11.78
C MET A 79 -28.98 13.48 12.88
N GLY A 80 -30.15 12.95 13.26
CA GLY A 80 -30.25 11.85 14.22
C GLY A 80 -29.54 10.59 13.73
N PHE A 81 -29.63 10.28 12.44
CA PHE A 81 -28.94 9.15 11.82
C PHE A 81 -27.41 9.35 11.84
N TYR A 82 -26.90 10.51 11.37
CA TYR A 82 -25.46 10.79 11.37
C TYR A 82 -24.87 10.76 12.78
N LEU A 83 -25.55 11.39 13.73
CA LEU A 83 -25.09 11.41 15.11
C LEU A 83 -25.07 10.00 15.73
N ALA A 84 -26.07 9.15 15.45
CA ALA A 84 -26.08 7.77 15.94
C ALA A 84 -24.91 6.95 15.38
N ARG A 85 -24.44 7.22 14.15
CA ARG A 85 -23.26 6.60 13.58
C ARG A 85 -21.98 7.16 14.18
N ALA A 86 -21.89 8.49 14.32
CA ALA A 86 -20.75 9.16 14.95
C ALA A 86 -20.52 8.65 16.40
N VAL A 87 -21.57 8.58 17.22
CA VAL A 87 -21.51 8.06 18.59
C VAL A 87 -21.00 6.59 18.63
N ARG A 88 -21.25 5.83 17.59
CA ARG A 88 -20.79 4.43 17.51
C ARG A 88 -19.32 4.32 17.09
N ILE A 89 -18.85 5.17 16.19
CA ILE A 89 -17.56 5.01 15.47
C ILE A 89 -16.49 5.92 16.07
N VAL A 90 -16.78 7.22 16.23
CA VAL A 90 -15.77 8.24 16.55
C VAL A 90 -15.06 7.99 17.88
N PRO A 91 -15.71 7.65 19.01
CA PRO A 91 -15.01 7.55 20.29
C PRO A 91 -13.87 6.53 20.30
N ALA A 92 -14.08 5.32 19.76
CA ALA A 92 -13.05 4.30 19.74
C ALA A 92 -11.93 4.66 18.75
N LEU A 93 -12.26 5.24 17.60
CA LEU A 93 -11.26 5.71 16.63
C LEU A 93 -10.38 6.82 17.23
N VAL A 94 -10.97 7.82 17.91
CA VAL A 94 -10.24 8.91 18.58
C VAL A 94 -9.27 8.35 19.61
N VAL A 95 -9.70 7.38 20.43
CA VAL A 95 -8.82 6.76 21.44
C VAL A 95 -7.64 6.03 20.81
N VAL A 96 -7.86 5.24 19.76
CA VAL A 96 -6.76 4.55 19.05
C VAL A 96 -5.80 5.59 18.47
N CYS A 97 -6.29 6.61 17.79
CA CYS A 97 -5.48 7.70 17.26
C CYS A 97 -4.68 8.43 18.36
N ALA A 98 -5.33 8.77 19.47
CA ALA A 98 -4.68 9.45 20.60
C ALA A 98 -3.58 8.59 21.22
N VAL A 99 -3.83 7.30 21.44
CA VAL A 99 -2.83 6.36 21.97
C VAL A 99 -1.65 6.23 21.03
N LEU A 100 -1.90 6.10 19.71
CA LEU A 100 -0.82 5.99 18.73
C LEU A 100 0.02 7.27 18.64
N VAL A 101 -0.62 8.46 18.65
CA VAL A 101 0.11 9.74 18.66
C VAL A 101 0.94 9.89 19.94
N ALA A 102 0.37 9.55 21.11
CA ALA A 102 1.08 9.63 22.38
C ALA A 102 2.24 8.62 22.47
N ALA A 103 2.02 7.35 22.08
CA ALA A 103 3.05 6.32 22.06
C ALA A 103 4.13 6.63 21.01
N GLY A 104 3.74 7.16 19.85
CA GLY A 104 4.64 7.55 18.76
C GLY A 104 5.64 8.64 19.16
N TRP A 105 5.31 9.49 20.11
CA TRP A 105 6.25 10.47 20.66
C TRP A 105 7.52 9.82 21.21
N PHE A 106 7.40 8.67 21.84
CA PHE A 106 8.52 7.96 22.46
C PHE A 106 9.13 6.89 21.56
N ALA A 107 8.34 6.29 20.69
CA ALA A 107 8.73 5.09 19.96
C ALA A 107 9.09 5.33 18.50
N LEU A 108 8.52 6.37 17.85
CA LEU A 108 8.64 6.56 16.40
C LEU A 108 9.71 7.59 16.06
N LEU A 109 10.53 7.25 15.08
CA LEU A 109 11.46 8.20 14.46
C LEU A 109 10.72 9.38 13.80
N PRO A 110 11.37 10.55 13.64
CA PRO A 110 10.70 11.72 13.08
C PRO A 110 9.97 11.49 11.75
N PRO A 111 10.53 10.80 10.74
CA PRO A 111 9.78 10.51 9.50
C PRO A 111 8.54 9.64 9.72
N ASP A 112 8.65 8.58 10.53
CA ASP A 112 7.54 7.67 10.84
C ASP A 112 6.44 8.40 11.64
N TYR A 113 6.86 9.25 12.58
CA TYR A 113 5.95 10.03 13.42
C TYR A 113 5.22 11.13 12.62
N LYS A 114 5.91 11.78 11.68
CA LYS A 114 5.30 12.69 10.70
C LYS A 114 4.20 12.00 9.91
N MET A 115 4.48 10.80 9.40
CA MET A 115 3.53 10.00 8.63
C MET A 115 2.33 9.59 9.50
N LEU A 116 2.55 9.13 10.74
CA LEU A 116 1.47 8.85 11.68
C LEU A 116 0.60 10.09 11.93
N GLY A 117 1.20 11.27 12.08
CA GLY A 117 0.48 12.54 12.23
C GLY A 117 -0.46 12.82 11.06
N ALA A 118 0.03 12.72 9.81
CA ALA A 118 -0.78 12.89 8.62
C ALA A 118 -1.92 11.87 8.54
N HIS A 119 -1.61 10.57 8.71
CA HIS A 119 -2.61 9.51 8.65
C HIS A 119 -3.67 9.63 9.75
N THR A 120 -3.30 10.12 10.94
CA THR A 120 -4.27 10.40 12.02
C THR A 120 -5.26 11.49 11.63
N ALA A 121 -4.78 12.58 11.05
CA ALA A 121 -5.66 13.65 10.58
C ALA A 121 -6.63 13.16 9.48
N TYR A 122 -6.14 12.39 8.51
CA TYR A 122 -6.97 11.80 7.46
C TYR A 122 -7.96 10.75 8.01
N SER A 123 -7.57 9.95 9.00
CA SER A 123 -8.46 8.97 9.63
C SER A 123 -9.60 9.62 10.39
N LEU A 124 -9.34 10.68 11.15
CA LEU A 124 -10.35 11.40 11.91
C LEU A 124 -11.29 12.25 11.05
N THR A 125 -10.86 12.62 9.83
CA THR A 125 -11.70 13.29 8.83
C THR A 125 -12.38 12.31 7.86
N PHE A 126 -12.17 11.00 8.00
CA PHE A 126 -12.68 9.96 7.09
C PHE A 126 -12.29 10.17 5.62
N LEU A 127 -11.07 10.64 5.40
CA LEU A 127 -10.44 10.81 4.08
C LEU A 127 -9.21 9.93 3.89
N SER A 128 -9.02 8.95 4.76
CA SER A 128 -7.85 8.06 4.75
C SER A 128 -7.79 7.16 3.50
N ASP A 129 -8.92 6.79 2.92
CA ASP A 129 -9.01 6.07 1.65
C ASP A 129 -8.38 6.87 0.50
N ILE A 130 -8.69 8.16 0.39
CA ILE A 130 -8.12 9.06 -0.63
C ILE A 130 -6.63 9.30 -0.37
N ALA A 131 -6.22 9.45 0.91
CA ALA A 131 -4.83 9.64 1.26
C ALA A 131 -3.99 8.41 0.86
N PHE A 132 -4.41 7.20 1.27
CA PHE A 132 -3.70 5.97 0.94
C PHE A 132 -3.72 5.62 -0.55
N TRP A 133 -4.79 5.96 -1.26
CA TRP A 133 -4.82 5.85 -2.73
C TRP A 133 -3.78 6.75 -3.40
N ARG A 134 -3.63 8.00 -2.94
CA ARG A 134 -2.64 8.95 -3.49
C ARG A 134 -1.21 8.56 -3.16
N GLU A 135 -0.99 7.93 -2.03
CA GLU A 135 0.32 7.44 -1.60
C GLU A 135 0.72 6.14 -2.33
N ALA A 136 -0.25 5.36 -2.84
CA ALA A 136 0.04 4.09 -3.51
C ALA A 136 0.84 4.33 -4.80
N GLY A 137 2.09 3.86 -4.85
CA GLY A 137 2.99 4.02 -5.99
C GLY A 137 4.32 3.31 -5.78
N TYR A 138 5.28 3.58 -6.66
CA TYR A 138 6.59 2.93 -6.64
C TYR A 138 7.41 3.23 -5.37
N PHE A 139 7.30 4.46 -4.85
CA PHE A 139 7.98 4.90 -3.63
C PHE A 139 7.12 4.74 -2.38
N ASP A 140 5.99 4.02 -2.50
CA ASP A 140 5.10 3.87 -1.35
C ASP A 140 5.82 3.10 -0.24
N THR A 141 5.74 3.66 0.96
CA THR A 141 6.07 2.94 2.19
C THR A 141 5.26 1.65 2.23
N SER A 142 5.92 0.53 2.49
CA SER A 142 5.24 -0.76 2.55
C SER A 142 4.04 -0.69 3.50
N SER A 143 2.95 -1.36 3.14
CA SER A 143 1.68 -1.28 3.86
C SER A 143 1.81 -1.57 5.36
N HIS A 144 2.76 -2.45 5.75
CA HIS A 144 3.03 -2.79 7.16
C HIS A 144 3.81 -1.71 7.96
N GLU A 145 4.15 -0.58 7.35
CA GLU A 145 4.71 0.59 8.05
C GLU A 145 3.68 1.70 8.26
N LYS A 146 2.48 1.59 7.66
CA LYS A 146 1.39 2.57 7.77
C LYS A 146 0.46 2.24 8.95
N TRP A 147 0.67 2.88 10.09
CA TRP A 147 0.01 2.58 11.39
C TRP A 147 -1.52 2.59 11.37
N LEU A 148 -2.13 3.37 10.48
CA LEU A 148 -3.58 3.54 10.38
C LEU A 148 -4.15 3.11 9.01
N LEU A 149 -3.41 2.30 8.23
CA LEU A 149 -3.83 1.89 6.88
C LEU A 149 -5.26 1.31 6.88
N HIS A 150 -5.58 0.43 7.84
CA HIS A 150 -6.88 -0.23 7.92
C HIS A 150 -8.08 0.73 8.01
N THR A 151 -7.86 2.02 8.39
CA THR A 151 -8.94 3.02 8.48
C THR A 151 -9.51 3.43 7.12
N TRP A 152 -8.87 3.02 6.01
CA TRP A 152 -9.40 3.28 4.67
C TRP A 152 -10.82 2.74 4.48
N SER A 153 -11.09 1.52 4.96
CA SER A 153 -12.41 0.91 4.82
C SER A 153 -13.47 1.62 5.66
N LEU A 154 -13.06 2.15 6.82
CA LEU A 154 -13.92 2.95 7.68
C LEU A 154 -14.27 4.30 7.02
N ALA A 155 -13.33 4.91 6.27
CA ALA A 155 -13.58 6.12 5.50
C ALA A 155 -14.59 5.86 4.37
N VAL A 156 -14.42 4.80 3.60
CA VAL A 156 -15.38 4.37 2.56
C VAL A 156 -16.78 4.11 3.15
N GLU A 157 -16.83 3.42 4.29
CA GLU A 157 -18.08 3.13 5.00
C GLU A 157 -18.76 4.41 5.48
N TRP A 158 -18.01 5.37 6.01
CA TRP A 158 -18.53 6.65 6.45
C TRP A 158 -19.06 7.50 5.29
N GLN A 159 -18.34 7.57 4.17
CA GLN A 159 -18.78 8.24 2.95
C GLN A 159 -20.10 7.64 2.44
N PHE A 160 -20.23 6.31 2.45
CA PHE A 160 -21.49 5.64 2.10
C PHE A 160 -22.61 6.03 3.07
N TYR A 161 -22.34 6.14 4.37
CA TYR A 161 -23.32 6.59 5.36
C TYR A 161 -23.80 8.03 5.13
N LEU A 162 -22.94 8.88 4.58
CA LEU A 162 -23.33 10.24 4.20
C LEU A 162 -24.24 10.25 2.96
N LEU A 163 -23.95 9.40 1.97
CA LEU A 163 -24.63 9.42 0.67
C LEU A 163 -25.95 8.63 0.68
N LEU A 164 -26.00 7.45 1.31
CA LEU A 164 -27.17 6.57 1.25
C LEU A 164 -28.48 7.23 1.74
N PRO A 165 -28.51 7.96 2.88
CA PRO A 165 -29.74 8.62 3.32
C PRO A 165 -30.27 9.62 2.28
N LEU A 166 -29.37 10.38 1.65
CA LEU A 166 -29.73 11.36 0.63
C LEU A 166 -30.39 10.70 -0.59
N VAL A 167 -29.80 9.59 -1.05
CA VAL A 167 -30.36 8.78 -2.15
C VAL A 167 -31.74 8.25 -1.78
N LEU A 168 -31.91 7.64 -0.60
CA LEU A 168 -33.19 7.07 -0.17
C LEU A 168 -34.25 8.14 0.12
N MET A 169 -33.88 9.31 0.64
CA MET A 169 -34.77 10.46 0.79
C MET A 169 -35.22 11.00 -0.57
N GLY A 170 -34.31 11.08 -1.54
CA GLY A 170 -34.65 11.44 -2.93
C GLY A 170 -35.65 10.47 -3.53
N LEU A 171 -35.42 9.15 -3.41
CA LEU A 171 -36.35 8.12 -3.86
C LEU A 171 -37.70 8.19 -3.16
N ALA A 172 -37.72 8.48 -1.85
CA ALA A 172 -38.94 8.61 -1.06
C ALA A 172 -39.85 9.78 -1.49
N ARG A 173 -39.27 10.84 -2.08
CA ARG A 173 -40.03 11.97 -2.65
C ARG A 173 -40.67 11.62 -3.97
N VAL A 174 -40.06 10.70 -4.75
CA VAL A 174 -40.57 10.31 -6.09
C VAL A 174 -41.56 9.16 -5.98
N THR A 175 -41.30 8.17 -5.10
CA THR A 175 -42.14 6.99 -4.98
C THR A 175 -42.01 6.33 -3.61
N ARG A 176 -43.09 5.70 -3.12
CA ARG A 176 -43.06 4.85 -1.92
C ARG A 176 -42.88 3.35 -2.23
N SER A 177 -42.74 3.00 -3.51
CA SER A 177 -42.60 1.62 -3.95
C SER A 177 -41.25 1.03 -3.58
N ALA A 178 -41.24 0.02 -2.72
CA ALA A 178 -40.03 -0.74 -2.36
C ALA A 178 -39.36 -1.41 -3.58
N HIS A 179 -40.15 -1.81 -4.58
CA HIS A 179 -39.65 -2.37 -5.85
C HIS A 179 -38.90 -1.30 -6.67
N ALA A 180 -39.39 -0.06 -6.70
CA ALA A 180 -38.72 1.04 -7.40
C ALA A 180 -37.40 1.37 -6.69
N TRP A 181 -37.35 1.38 -5.36
CA TRP A 181 -36.13 1.55 -4.59
C TRP A 181 -35.14 0.42 -4.87
N GLY A 182 -35.63 -0.84 -4.90
CA GLY A 182 -34.80 -2.00 -5.25
C GLY A 182 -34.17 -1.87 -6.62
N ARG A 183 -34.94 -1.45 -7.64
CA ARG A 183 -34.42 -1.22 -9.01
C ARG A 183 -33.37 -0.11 -9.06
N ALA A 184 -33.60 1.00 -8.35
CA ALA A 184 -32.65 2.10 -8.29
C ALA A 184 -31.33 1.69 -7.61
N LEU A 185 -31.41 1.02 -6.46
CA LEU A 185 -30.22 0.51 -5.77
C LEU A 185 -29.49 -0.57 -6.58
N ALA A 186 -30.23 -1.43 -7.31
CA ALA A 186 -29.63 -2.43 -8.20
C ALA A 186 -28.90 -1.78 -9.38
N ALA A 187 -29.46 -0.74 -9.98
CA ALA A 187 -28.81 0.02 -11.04
C ALA A 187 -27.50 0.68 -10.55
N LEU A 188 -27.55 1.33 -9.38
CA LEU A 188 -26.37 1.93 -8.76
C LEU A 188 -25.31 0.87 -8.42
N ALA A 189 -25.72 -0.28 -7.90
CA ALA A 189 -24.81 -1.40 -7.60
C ALA A 189 -24.17 -1.95 -8.89
N ALA A 190 -24.93 -2.10 -9.96
CA ALA A 190 -24.41 -2.56 -11.25
C ALA A 190 -23.38 -1.58 -11.84
N VAL A 191 -23.65 -0.28 -11.79
CA VAL A 191 -22.70 0.76 -12.25
C VAL A 191 -21.41 0.73 -11.41
N SER A 192 -21.53 0.66 -10.08
CA SER A 192 -20.39 0.60 -9.18
C SER A 192 -19.56 -0.70 -9.36
N LEU A 193 -20.23 -1.85 -9.57
CA LEU A 193 -19.55 -3.12 -9.87
C LEU A 193 -18.84 -3.08 -11.23
N ALA A 194 -19.48 -2.54 -12.26
CA ALA A 194 -18.85 -2.36 -13.58
C ALA A 194 -17.61 -1.45 -13.48
N ALA A 195 -17.70 -0.34 -12.74
CA ALA A 195 -16.58 0.52 -12.44
C ALA A 195 -15.48 -0.23 -11.67
N CYS A 196 -15.84 -1.05 -10.67
CA CYS A 196 -14.93 -1.89 -9.92
C CYS A 196 -14.15 -2.85 -10.84
N VAL A 197 -14.83 -3.61 -11.68
CA VAL A 197 -14.20 -4.58 -12.59
C VAL A 197 -13.28 -3.88 -13.59
N TRP A 198 -13.74 -2.79 -14.17
CA TRP A 198 -12.95 -1.98 -15.12
C TRP A 198 -11.70 -1.39 -14.46
N THR A 199 -11.89 -0.71 -13.32
CA THR A 199 -10.78 -0.02 -12.63
C THR A 199 -9.77 -1.01 -12.04
N THR A 200 -10.19 -2.21 -11.62
CA THR A 200 -9.26 -3.24 -11.13
C THR A 200 -8.24 -3.64 -12.18
N ALA A 201 -8.60 -3.65 -13.46
CA ALA A 201 -7.68 -3.98 -14.55
C ALA A 201 -6.73 -2.82 -14.89
N SER A 202 -7.19 -1.56 -14.77
CA SER A 202 -6.44 -0.36 -15.19
C SER A 202 -5.71 0.34 -14.04
N ASN A 203 -6.32 0.41 -12.86
CA ASN A 203 -5.78 1.05 -11.66
C ASN A 203 -6.21 0.30 -10.39
N PRO A 204 -5.53 -0.81 -10.03
CA PRO A 204 -5.88 -1.64 -8.88
C PRO A 204 -5.98 -0.88 -7.56
N SER A 205 -5.11 0.12 -7.32
CA SER A 205 -5.15 0.94 -6.11
C SER A 205 -6.44 1.77 -6.01
N ALA A 206 -6.85 2.42 -7.10
CA ALA A 206 -8.12 3.16 -7.14
C ALA A 206 -9.32 2.22 -6.91
N ALA A 207 -9.29 1.03 -7.53
CA ALA A 207 -10.32 0.02 -7.34
C ALA A 207 -10.42 -0.46 -5.89
N PHE A 208 -9.30 -0.55 -5.19
CA PHE A 208 -9.24 -1.03 -3.80
C PHE A 208 -9.74 0.02 -2.81
N PHE A 209 -9.30 1.28 -2.93
CA PHE A 209 -9.50 2.30 -1.91
C PHE A 209 -10.76 3.16 -2.10
N LEU A 210 -11.21 3.42 -3.33
CA LEU A 210 -12.19 4.47 -3.57
C LEU A 210 -13.65 3.98 -3.51
N ILE A 211 -14.54 4.82 -2.96
CA ILE A 211 -15.93 4.47 -2.71
C ILE A 211 -16.70 4.07 -3.98
N HIS A 212 -16.46 4.72 -5.14
CA HIS A 212 -17.24 4.46 -6.35
C HIS A 212 -17.06 3.04 -6.91
N THR A 213 -15.97 2.37 -6.56
CA THR A 213 -15.66 0.98 -6.91
C THR A 213 -16.06 -0.02 -5.84
N ARG A 214 -16.39 0.45 -4.63
CA ARG A 214 -16.70 -0.39 -3.45
C ARG A 214 -18.16 -0.27 -2.99
N ALA A 215 -18.88 0.78 -3.40
CA ALA A 215 -20.25 1.03 -2.97
C ALA A 215 -21.23 -0.09 -3.30
N TRP A 216 -21.00 -0.85 -4.39
CA TRP A 216 -21.85 -1.97 -4.81
C TRP A 216 -21.97 -3.07 -3.73
N GLU A 217 -20.95 -3.29 -2.91
CA GLU A 217 -20.95 -4.27 -1.83
C GLU A 217 -21.95 -3.89 -0.73
N MET A 218 -21.95 -2.62 -0.35
CA MET A 218 -22.91 -2.08 0.61
C MET A 218 -24.31 -1.99 0.02
N LEU A 219 -24.43 -1.61 -1.26
CA LEU A 219 -25.70 -1.61 -1.98
C LEU A 219 -26.29 -3.03 -2.10
N ALA A 220 -25.45 -4.07 -2.31
CA ALA A 220 -25.88 -5.47 -2.28
C ALA A 220 -26.53 -5.82 -0.93
N GLY A 221 -25.94 -5.39 0.19
CA GLY A 221 -26.54 -5.54 1.52
C GLY A 221 -27.91 -4.84 1.62
N GLY A 222 -28.04 -3.65 1.06
CA GLY A 222 -29.32 -2.94 0.99
C GLY A 222 -30.36 -3.66 0.16
N LEU A 223 -29.98 -4.25 -0.95
CA LEU A 223 -30.85 -5.06 -1.81
C LEU A 223 -31.34 -6.32 -1.08
N VAL A 224 -30.46 -6.98 -0.33
CA VAL A 224 -30.83 -8.14 0.51
C VAL A 224 -31.89 -7.74 1.54
N PHE A 225 -31.76 -6.58 2.19
CA PHE A 225 -32.80 -6.10 3.10
C PHE A 225 -34.16 -5.94 2.41
N LEU A 226 -34.19 -5.33 1.23
CA LEU A 226 -35.45 -5.14 0.48
C LEU A 226 -36.06 -6.47 0.03
N ALA A 227 -35.23 -7.43 -0.44
CA ALA A 227 -35.66 -8.76 -0.85
C ALA A 227 -36.16 -9.61 0.32
N ALA A 228 -35.49 -9.55 1.47
CA ALA A 228 -35.86 -10.33 2.66
C ALA A 228 -37.23 -9.97 3.25
N ARG A 229 -37.80 -8.81 2.89
CA ARG A 229 -39.14 -8.39 3.35
C ARG A 229 -40.28 -9.25 2.79
N THR A 230 -40.10 -9.77 1.59
CA THR A 230 -41.13 -10.54 0.87
C THR A 230 -40.78 -12.02 0.77
N ALA A 231 -39.54 -12.39 1.06
CA ALA A 231 -39.05 -13.75 0.92
C ALA A 231 -39.47 -14.61 2.15
N THR A 232 -40.18 -15.67 1.88
CA THR A 232 -40.50 -16.71 2.89
C THR A 232 -39.83 -18.02 2.47
N TYR A 233 -39.02 -18.58 3.35
CA TYR A 233 -38.30 -19.84 3.10
C TYR A 233 -38.62 -20.89 4.16
N SER A 234 -38.78 -22.14 3.73
CA SER A 234 -38.87 -23.27 4.66
C SER A 234 -37.58 -23.40 5.49
N PRO A 235 -37.64 -24.01 6.69
CA PRO A 235 -36.47 -24.21 7.54
C PRO A 235 -35.32 -24.94 6.85
N GLY A 236 -35.60 -25.94 6.01
CA GLY A 236 -34.58 -26.64 5.21
C GLY A 236 -33.92 -25.74 4.17
N ARG A 237 -34.70 -24.92 3.49
CA ARG A 237 -34.18 -23.94 2.49
C ARG A 237 -33.33 -22.87 3.14
N ARG A 238 -33.71 -22.37 4.32
CA ARG A 238 -32.90 -21.44 5.11
C ARG A 238 -31.54 -22.03 5.50
N ARG A 239 -31.49 -23.32 5.89
CA ARG A 239 -30.24 -24.05 6.19
C ARG A 239 -29.33 -24.12 4.95
N LEU A 240 -29.92 -24.46 3.81
CA LEU A 240 -29.18 -24.55 2.55
C LEU A 240 -28.61 -23.18 2.15
N ILE A 241 -29.42 -22.12 2.19
CA ILE A 241 -29.00 -20.74 1.84
C ILE A 241 -27.88 -20.27 2.76
N GLU A 242 -28.01 -20.45 4.08
CA GLU A 242 -26.97 -20.11 5.07
C GLU A 242 -25.69 -20.92 4.83
N GLY A 243 -25.81 -22.24 4.65
CA GLY A 243 -24.65 -23.12 4.41
C GLY A 243 -23.89 -22.74 3.14
N THR A 244 -24.62 -22.51 2.05
CA THR A 244 -24.00 -22.01 0.79
C THR A 244 -23.30 -20.67 1.02
N GLY A 245 -23.91 -19.74 1.76
CA GLY A 245 -23.31 -18.46 2.07
C GLY A 245 -21.99 -18.60 2.85
N LEU A 246 -21.97 -19.45 3.88
CA LEU A 246 -20.76 -19.69 4.67
C LEU A 246 -19.66 -20.38 3.85
N VAL A 247 -20.04 -21.33 2.98
CA VAL A 247 -19.09 -22.00 2.05
C VAL A 247 -18.46 -21.01 1.08
N LEU A 248 -19.23 -20.07 0.53
CA LEU A 248 -18.68 -19.03 -0.36
C LEU A 248 -17.71 -18.11 0.37
N ILE A 249 -18.01 -17.70 1.61
CA ILE A 249 -17.07 -16.91 2.42
C ILE A 249 -15.80 -17.71 2.70
N ALA A 250 -15.93 -18.97 3.13
CA ALA A 250 -14.77 -19.84 3.38
C ALA A 250 -13.95 -20.07 2.11
N ALA A 251 -14.60 -20.30 0.96
CA ALA A 251 -13.91 -20.44 -0.33
C ALA A 251 -13.13 -19.17 -0.70
N ALA A 252 -13.69 -17.99 -0.48
CA ALA A 252 -12.97 -16.73 -0.72
C ALA A 252 -11.73 -16.59 0.17
N ILE A 253 -11.82 -16.98 1.45
CA ILE A 253 -10.72 -16.94 2.41
C ILE A 253 -9.59 -17.90 2.02
N LEU A 254 -9.93 -19.08 1.50
CA LEU A 254 -8.96 -20.13 1.18
C LEU A 254 -8.36 -20.02 -0.23
N ALA A 255 -9.15 -19.52 -1.21
CA ALA A 255 -8.78 -19.56 -2.62
C ALA A 255 -8.11 -18.28 -3.13
N PHE A 256 -8.31 -17.15 -2.48
CA PHE A 256 -7.68 -15.89 -2.87
C PHE A 256 -6.47 -15.57 -2.01
N ASP A 257 -5.61 -14.69 -2.52
CA ASP A 257 -4.38 -14.25 -1.87
C ASP A 257 -4.09 -12.78 -2.19
N ALA A 258 -3.01 -12.24 -1.62
CA ALA A 258 -2.59 -10.86 -1.84
C ALA A 258 -2.17 -10.54 -3.29
N GLU A 259 -1.89 -11.56 -4.12
CA GLU A 259 -1.55 -11.39 -5.53
C GLU A 259 -2.78 -11.40 -6.44
N SER A 260 -3.92 -11.84 -5.93
CA SER A 260 -5.18 -11.84 -6.65
C SER A 260 -5.59 -10.42 -7.02
N ALA A 261 -5.98 -10.20 -8.28
CA ALA A 261 -6.48 -8.89 -8.71
C ALA A 261 -7.79 -8.56 -7.97
N TRP A 262 -7.68 -7.76 -6.92
CA TRP A 262 -8.76 -7.44 -5.99
C TRP A 262 -9.12 -5.95 -6.04
N PRO A 263 -10.42 -5.58 -5.87
CA PRO A 263 -11.57 -6.46 -5.67
C PRO A 263 -12.11 -7.11 -6.96
N GLY A 264 -12.25 -6.38 -8.06
CA GLY A 264 -12.75 -6.86 -9.34
C GLY A 264 -14.01 -7.74 -9.21
N TRP A 265 -14.18 -8.69 -10.12
CA TRP A 265 -15.26 -9.66 -10.07
C TRP A 265 -15.13 -10.67 -8.92
N ARG A 266 -13.91 -10.83 -8.38
CA ARG A 266 -13.62 -11.82 -7.32
C ARG A 266 -14.34 -11.50 -6.01
N ALA A 267 -14.50 -10.21 -5.71
CA ALA A 267 -15.23 -9.76 -4.52
C ALA A 267 -16.73 -10.16 -4.54
N VAL A 268 -17.28 -10.53 -5.70
CA VAL A 268 -18.66 -11.05 -5.79
C VAL A 268 -18.82 -12.33 -4.94
N VAL A 269 -17.78 -13.15 -4.80
CA VAL A 269 -17.85 -14.43 -4.04
C VAL A 269 -18.16 -14.18 -2.56
N PRO A 270 -17.35 -13.43 -1.78
CA PRO A 270 -17.65 -13.16 -0.38
C PRO A 270 -18.88 -12.28 -0.19
N VAL A 271 -19.16 -11.35 -1.11
CA VAL A 271 -20.37 -10.51 -1.08
C VAL A 271 -21.63 -11.34 -1.23
N ALA A 272 -21.68 -12.27 -2.21
CA ALA A 272 -22.78 -13.20 -2.38
C ALA A 272 -22.92 -14.12 -1.14
N GLY A 273 -21.81 -14.59 -0.59
CA GLY A 273 -21.80 -15.38 0.63
C GLY A 273 -22.45 -14.64 1.80
N ALA A 274 -22.04 -13.40 2.07
CA ALA A 274 -22.63 -12.58 3.12
C ALA A 274 -24.11 -12.26 2.86
N ALA A 275 -24.46 -11.96 1.61
CA ALA A 275 -25.84 -11.72 1.17
C ALA A 275 -26.75 -12.91 1.46
N LEU A 276 -26.30 -14.14 1.16
CA LEU A 276 -27.06 -15.37 1.42
C LEU A 276 -27.24 -15.62 2.92
N VAL A 277 -26.20 -15.43 3.76
CA VAL A 277 -26.32 -15.58 5.22
C VAL A 277 -27.35 -14.59 5.77
N LEU A 278 -27.31 -13.33 5.35
CA LEU A 278 -28.28 -12.31 5.76
C LEU A 278 -29.72 -12.63 5.29
N LEU A 279 -29.87 -13.15 4.06
CA LEU A 279 -31.14 -13.54 3.47
C LEU A 279 -31.75 -14.75 4.19
N ALA A 280 -30.91 -15.72 4.59
CA ALA A 280 -31.35 -16.88 5.36
C ALA A 280 -31.97 -16.47 6.70
N SER A 281 -31.48 -15.37 7.30
CA SER A 281 -31.97 -14.81 8.57
C SER A 281 -32.16 -15.91 9.62
N ARG A 282 -31.10 -16.69 9.85
CA ARG A 282 -31.15 -17.88 10.69
C ARG A 282 -30.04 -17.87 11.73
N GLU A 283 -30.38 -18.12 12.97
CA GLU A 283 -29.43 -18.45 14.02
C GLU A 283 -29.04 -19.92 13.93
N SER A 284 -27.78 -20.21 13.88
CA SER A 284 -27.22 -21.55 13.77
C SER A 284 -26.03 -21.73 14.72
N VAL A 285 -25.53 -22.97 14.83
CA VAL A 285 -24.29 -23.23 15.59
C VAL A 285 -23.08 -22.47 15.05
N TRP A 286 -23.10 -22.09 13.78
CA TRP A 286 -22.00 -21.34 13.13
C TRP A 286 -22.00 -19.86 13.46
N THR A 287 -23.19 -19.28 13.62
CA THR A 287 -23.39 -17.86 13.89
C THR A 287 -23.81 -17.58 15.33
N GLY A 288 -24.53 -18.50 16.00
CA GLY A 288 -25.11 -18.33 17.35
C GLY A 288 -24.23 -18.81 18.51
N ASN A 289 -23.10 -19.48 18.25
CA ASN A 289 -22.24 -19.97 19.32
C ASN A 289 -21.59 -18.85 20.15
N ARG A 290 -21.26 -19.14 21.41
CA ARG A 290 -20.73 -18.15 22.38
C ARG A 290 -19.47 -17.42 21.87
N PHE A 291 -18.60 -18.13 21.18
CA PHE A 291 -17.36 -17.53 20.66
C PHE A 291 -17.68 -16.51 19.54
N ALA A 292 -18.47 -16.90 18.54
CA ALA A 292 -18.89 -16.02 17.46
C ALA A 292 -19.64 -14.78 17.99
N GLN A 293 -20.51 -14.99 18.98
CA GLN A 293 -21.25 -13.90 19.62
C GLN A 293 -20.33 -12.96 20.39
N TRP A 294 -19.35 -13.47 21.13
CA TRP A 294 -18.40 -12.68 21.89
C TRP A 294 -17.48 -11.84 20.98
N ILE A 295 -16.93 -12.44 19.92
CA ILE A 295 -16.09 -11.77 18.93
C ILE A 295 -16.91 -10.75 18.13
N GLY A 296 -18.10 -11.13 17.66
CA GLY A 296 -18.94 -10.26 16.82
C GLY A 296 -19.31 -8.93 17.51
N LEU A 297 -19.63 -8.99 18.82
CA LEU A 297 -19.88 -7.78 19.62
C LEU A 297 -18.68 -6.84 19.68
N ARG A 298 -17.47 -7.38 19.68
CA ARG A 298 -16.20 -6.65 19.82
C ARG A 298 -15.50 -6.40 18.49
N SER A 299 -16.08 -6.83 17.37
CA SER A 299 -15.44 -6.85 16.08
C SER A 299 -14.93 -5.47 15.62
N TYR A 300 -15.63 -4.38 15.96
CA TYR A 300 -15.19 -3.03 15.64
C TYR A 300 -13.94 -2.62 16.43
N SER A 301 -13.95 -2.79 17.74
CA SER A 301 -12.78 -2.50 18.57
C SER A 301 -11.60 -3.43 18.23
N LEU A 302 -11.84 -4.71 17.93
CA LEU A 302 -10.82 -5.65 17.48
C LEU A 302 -10.23 -5.20 16.11
N TYR A 303 -11.07 -4.76 15.18
CA TYR A 303 -10.65 -4.19 13.89
C TYR A 303 -9.74 -2.96 14.05
N LEU A 304 -10.03 -2.10 15.01
CA LEU A 304 -9.21 -0.91 15.25
C LEU A 304 -7.84 -1.23 15.85
N TRP A 305 -7.72 -2.25 16.71
CA TRP A 305 -6.48 -2.53 17.43
C TRP A 305 -5.57 -3.56 16.77
N HIS A 306 -6.10 -4.50 15.96
CA HIS A 306 -5.26 -5.56 15.39
C HIS A 306 -4.16 -5.04 14.48
N TRP A 307 -4.47 -4.04 13.67
CA TRP A 307 -3.53 -3.49 12.70
C TRP A 307 -2.38 -2.72 13.36
N PRO A 308 -2.60 -1.78 14.30
CA PRO A 308 -1.50 -1.16 15.05
C PRO A 308 -0.60 -2.16 15.78
N VAL A 309 -1.16 -3.24 16.32
CA VAL A 309 -0.36 -4.31 16.96
C VAL A 309 0.53 -5.01 15.93
N TYR A 310 -0.02 -5.36 14.77
CA TYR A 310 0.75 -5.96 13.68
C TYR A 310 1.86 -5.03 13.17
N VAL A 311 1.53 -3.75 12.93
CA VAL A 311 2.53 -2.75 12.51
C VAL A 311 3.62 -2.56 13.55
N PHE A 312 3.27 -2.58 14.84
CA PHE A 312 4.26 -2.53 15.92
C PHE A 312 5.24 -3.71 15.85
N LEU A 313 4.76 -4.93 15.65
CA LEU A 313 5.63 -6.10 15.50
C LEU A 313 6.53 -5.99 14.26
N ALA A 314 5.99 -5.47 13.15
CA ALA A 314 6.78 -5.20 11.95
C ALA A 314 7.85 -4.13 12.22
N TYR A 315 7.48 -3.06 12.91
CA TYR A 315 8.36 -1.95 13.26
C TYR A 315 9.57 -2.36 14.08
N ILE A 316 9.39 -3.30 15.02
CA ILE A 316 10.49 -3.83 15.86
C ILE A 316 11.17 -5.06 15.23
N GLY A 317 10.84 -5.42 13.98
CA GLY A 317 11.48 -6.51 13.25
C GLY A 317 11.01 -7.93 13.63
N LEU A 318 9.88 -8.07 14.32
CA LEU A 318 9.35 -9.36 14.79
C LEU A 318 8.25 -9.94 13.88
N ARG A 319 8.01 -9.38 12.69
CA ARG A 319 6.93 -9.80 11.78
C ARG A 319 7.05 -11.23 11.24
N PHE A 320 8.20 -11.87 11.37
CA PHE A 320 8.43 -13.27 10.97
C PHE A 320 8.59 -14.22 12.16
N ASN A 321 8.53 -13.71 13.39
CA ASN A 321 8.63 -14.53 14.57
C ASN A 321 7.25 -15.09 14.95
N GLY A 322 7.05 -16.39 14.75
CA GLY A 322 5.76 -17.05 14.97
C GLY A 322 5.20 -16.87 16.40
N LEU A 323 6.08 -16.87 17.42
CA LEU A 323 5.64 -16.65 18.81
C LEU A 323 5.19 -15.19 19.01
N ALA A 324 5.93 -14.23 18.44
CA ALA A 324 5.55 -12.81 18.50
C ALA A 324 4.23 -12.56 17.77
N LEU A 325 4.03 -13.19 16.60
CA LEU A 325 2.76 -13.09 15.86
C LEU A 325 1.60 -13.68 16.66
N ALA A 326 1.77 -14.86 17.28
CA ALA A 326 0.75 -15.45 18.15
C ALA A 326 0.44 -14.53 19.35
N ALA A 327 1.46 -13.98 20.01
CA ALA A 327 1.29 -13.00 21.07
C ALA A 327 0.58 -11.74 20.58
N GLY A 328 0.88 -11.29 19.35
CA GLY A 328 0.21 -10.16 18.70
C GLY A 328 -1.28 -10.39 18.46
N VAL A 329 -1.68 -11.60 18.02
CA VAL A 329 -3.10 -11.96 17.90
C VAL A 329 -3.79 -11.87 19.26
N VAL A 330 -3.19 -12.45 20.31
CA VAL A 330 -3.73 -12.38 21.68
C VAL A 330 -3.81 -10.92 22.15
N ALA A 331 -2.76 -10.12 21.96
CA ALA A 331 -2.75 -8.70 22.32
C ALA A 331 -3.86 -7.92 21.58
N SER A 332 -4.09 -8.21 20.30
CA SER A 332 -5.16 -7.60 19.51
C SER A 332 -6.54 -7.90 20.10
N VAL A 333 -6.77 -9.15 20.48
CA VAL A 333 -8.03 -9.58 21.12
C VAL A 333 -8.22 -8.91 22.49
N VAL A 334 -7.17 -8.85 23.30
CA VAL A 334 -7.21 -8.21 24.63
C VAL A 334 -7.46 -6.71 24.50
N LEU A 335 -6.69 -5.99 23.67
CA LEU A 335 -6.89 -4.55 23.43
C LEU A 335 -8.26 -4.24 22.83
N GLY A 336 -8.72 -5.06 21.89
CA GLY A 336 -10.07 -4.95 21.35
C GLY A 336 -11.15 -5.15 22.42
N ALA A 337 -11.00 -6.13 23.31
CA ALA A 337 -11.93 -6.36 24.42
C ALA A 337 -11.91 -5.23 25.45
N LEU A 338 -10.73 -4.71 25.80
CA LEU A 338 -10.57 -3.53 26.68
C LEU A 338 -11.20 -2.29 26.06
N SER A 339 -10.91 -2.01 24.79
CA SER A 339 -11.48 -0.88 24.05
C SER A 339 -13.03 -0.97 23.97
N TYR A 340 -13.57 -2.16 23.70
CA TYR A 340 -15.01 -2.37 23.71
C TYR A 340 -15.63 -2.09 25.08
N THR A 341 -14.99 -2.59 26.15
CA THR A 341 -15.51 -2.53 27.51
C THR A 341 -15.41 -1.14 28.12
N PHE A 342 -14.25 -0.46 27.93
CA PHE A 342 -13.94 0.79 28.62
C PHE A 342 -14.12 2.04 27.74
N VAL A 343 -14.18 1.90 26.41
CA VAL A 343 -14.33 3.02 25.48
C VAL A 343 -15.64 2.94 24.71
N GLU A 344 -15.83 1.91 23.88
CA GLU A 344 -16.97 1.84 22.94
C GLU A 344 -18.32 1.82 23.68
N ASN A 345 -18.49 0.89 24.61
CA ASN A 345 -19.76 0.74 25.36
C ASN A 345 -20.07 1.91 26.28
N PRO A 346 -19.13 2.41 27.14
CA PRO A 346 -19.39 3.55 28.00
C PRO A 346 -19.72 4.81 27.19
N SER A 347 -18.97 5.12 26.13
CA SER A 347 -19.23 6.28 25.28
C SER A 347 -20.61 6.20 24.63
N ARG A 348 -21.00 5.04 24.11
CA ARG A 348 -22.34 4.81 23.52
C ARG A 348 -23.46 5.03 24.55
N ARG A 349 -23.26 4.63 25.83
CA ARG A 349 -24.24 4.85 26.91
C ARG A 349 -24.26 6.34 27.33
N ALA A 350 -23.10 6.93 27.56
CA ALA A 350 -22.98 8.33 27.98
C ALA A 350 -23.55 9.30 26.93
N LEU A 351 -23.29 9.07 25.65
CA LEU A 351 -23.75 9.92 24.56
C LEU A 351 -25.19 9.59 24.08
N ARG A 352 -25.91 8.67 24.72
CA ARG A 352 -27.29 8.31 24.33
C ARG A 352 -28.33 9.34 24.78
N LYS A 353 -28.16 9.97 25.95
CA LYS A 353 -29.14 10.84 26.61
C LYS A 353 -28.84 12.34 26.67
N PRO A 354 -27.59 12.86 26.41
CA PRO A 354 -27.28 14.26 26.48
C PRO A 354 -28.02 15.09 25.43
N ARG A 355 -28.09 16.39 25.64
CA ARG A 355 -28.58 17.34 24.63
C ARG A 355 -27.77 17.20 23.34
N LEU A 356 -28.41 17.44 22.20
CA LEU A 356 -27.83 17.31 20.88
C LEU A 356 -26.48 18.05 20.76
N ASP A 357 -26.46 19.32 21.21
CA ASP A 357 -25.28 20.19 21.16
C ASP A 357 -24.11 19.66 21.98
N ALA A 358 -24.38 19.12 23.18
CA ALA A 358 -23.34 18.52 24.03
C ALA A 358 -22.70 17.26 23.37
N ARG A 359 -23.50 16.45 22.69
CA ARG A 359 -22.98 15.27 21.96
C ARG A 359 -22.09 15.67 20.80
N ILE A 360 -22.53 16.63 20.01
CA ILE A 360 -21.75 17.17 18.89
C ILE A 360 -20.47 17.78 19.42
N ALA A 361 -20.56 18.66 20.42
CA ALA A 361 -19.39 19.32 21.01
C ALA A 361 -18.35 18.30 21.53
N THR A 362 -18.81 17.25 22.24
CA THR A 362 -17.91 16.20 22.77
C THR A 362 -17.20 15.44 21.66
N LEU A 363 -17.94 14.97 20.64
CA LEU A 363 -17.37 14.16 19.55
C LEU A 363 -16.44 14.99 18.68
N VAL A 364 -16.89 16.18 18.26
CA VAL A 364 -16.10 17.08 17.41
C VAL A 364 -14.90 17.62 18.17
N GLY A 365 -15.09 18.05 19.44
CA GLY A 365 -14.00 18.56 20.27
C GLY A 365 -12.91 17.53 20.53
N ALA A 366 -13.26 16.29 20.85
CA ALA A 366 -12.30 15.22 21.05
C ALA A 366 -11.55 14.87 19.75
N ALA A 367 -12.26 14.73 18.64
CA ALA A 367 -11.65 14.45 17.35
C ALA A 367 -10.76 15.62 16.88
N ALA A 368 -11.21 16.85 17.02
CA ALA A 368 -10.45 18.05 16.67
C ALA A 368 -9.17 18.19 17.51
N CYS A 369 -9.24 17.94 18.82
CA CYS A 369 -8.07 17.98 19.69
C CYS A 369 -6.98 17.01 19.21
N VAL A 370 -7.32 15.75 18.98
CA VAL A 370 -6.35 14.74 18.49
C VAL A 370 -5.87 15.07 17.07
N ALA A 371 -6.75 15.54 16.19
CA ALA A 371 -6.39 15.93 14.83
C ALA A 371 -5.44 17.15 14.81
N LEU A 372 -5.64 18.13 15.68
CA LEU A 372 -4.75 19.29 15.80
C LEU A 372 -3.37 18.90 16.34
N CYS A 373 -3.32 18.04 17.37
CA CYS A 373 -2.04 17.47 17.85
C CYS A 373 -1.32 16.72 16.72
N ALA A 374 -2.03 15.88 15.99
CA ALA A 374 -1.49 15.11 14.87
C ALA A 374 -1.02 16.02 13.71
N ALA A 375 -1.77 17.07 13.38
CA ALA A 375 -1.38 18.08 12.41
C ALA A 375 -0.13 18.86 12.85
N GLY A 376 0.00 19.13 14.15
CA GLY A 376 1.20 19.72 14.75
C GLY A 376 2.43 18.81 14.51
N VAL A 377 2.30 17.52 14.78
CA VAL A 377 3.34 16.51 14.52
C VAL A 377 3.72 16.49 13.03
N TRP A 378 2.73 16.48 12.15
CA TRP A 378 2.97 16.49 10.71
C TRP A 378 3.70 17.75 10.25
N ARG A 379 3.25 18.94 10.69
CA ARG A 379 3.83 20.24 10.29
C ARG A 379 5.24 20.46 10.85
N SER A 380 5.55 19.92 12.03
CA SER A 380 6.88 19.96 12.64
C SER A 380 7.84 18.87 12.11
N ASN A 381 7.52 18.23 10.96
CA ASN A 381 8.29 17.13 10.39
C ASN A 381 8.58 15.97 11.38
N GLY A 382 7.58 15.64 12.22
CA GLY A 382 7.71 14.56 13.19
C GLY A 382 8.46 14.94 14.45
N VAL A 383 8.62 16.25 14.71
CA VAL A 383 9.30 16.81 15.91
C VAL A 383 10.73 16.29 16.04
N ALA A 384 11.62 16.78 15.20
CA ALA A 384 13.07 16.46 15.25
C ALA A 384 13.66 16.89 16.60
N GLY A 385 14.77 16.31 17.01
CA GLY A 385 15.49 16.60 18.25
C GLY A 385 15.02 15.80 19.47
N ARG A 386 14.12 14.81 19.27
CA ARG A 386 13.66 13.91 20.36
C ARG A 386 14.62 12.76 20.68
N PHE A 387 15.43 12.38 19.70
CA PHE A 387 16.38 11.30 19.82
C PHE A 387 17.81 11.82 19.87
N ALA A 388 18.75 10.94 20.24
CA ALA A 388 20.16 11.27 20.19
C ALA A 388 20.61 11.70 18.77
N PRO A 389 21.57 12.63 18.63
CA PRO A 389 21.94 13.19 17.32
C PRO A 389 22.31 12.15 16.27
N GLY A 390 22.97 11.06 16.66
CA GLY A 390 23.32 9.95 15.74
C GLY A 390 22.09 9.22 15.19
N VAL A 391 21.04 9.04 16.00
CA VAL A 391 19.77 8.43 15.57
C VAL A 391 19.07 9.32 14.55
N GLU A 392 19.02 10.61 14.83
CA GLU A 392 18.36 11.57 13.92
C GLU A 392 19.11 11.73 12.61
N LEU A 393 20.45 11.74 12.66
CA LEU A 393 21.28 11.75 11.47
C LEU A 393 21.03 10.50 10.61
N ALA A 394 20.95 9.32 11.25
CA ALA A 394 20.66 8.08 10.54
C ALA A 394 19.25 8.09 9.92
N ALA A 395 18.24 8.61 10.64
CA ALA A 395 16.87 8.74 10.11
C ALA A 395 16.76 9.75 8.97
N ALA A 396 17.52 10.85 9.03
CA ALA A 396 17.53 11.90 8.01
C ALA A 396 18.12 11.44 6.67
N ALA A 397 18.95 10.40 6.66
CA ALA A 397 19.49 9.82 5.44
C ALA A 397 18.40 9.36 4.45
N ALA A 398 17.20 9.05 4.93
CA ALA A 398 16.04 8.73 4.06
C ALA A 398 15.64 9.89 3.11
N THR A 399 15.98 11.12 3.46
CA THR A 399 15.69 12.33 2.67
C THR A 399 16.94 13.01 2.13
N ASP A 400 18.14 12.46 2.41
CA ASP A 400 19.42 12.94 1.90
C ASP A 400 19.62 12.45 0.45
N VAL A 401 18.88 13.05 -0.46
CA VAL A 401 18.88 12.71 -1.89
C VAL A 401 19.20 13.94 -2.72
N ASN A 402 19.60 13.75 -3.97
CA ASN A 402 19.87 14.85 -4.90
C ASN A 402 18.74 15.91 -4.84
N PRO A 403 19.05 17.18 -4.49
CA PRO A 403 18.05 18.25 -4.36
C PRO A 403 17.23 18.50 -5.63
N GLU A 404 17.82 18.24 -6.81
CA GLU A 404 17.18 18.42 -8.11
C GLU A 404 16.36 17.19 -8.55
N ARG A 405 16.31 16.13 -7.73
CA ARG A 405 15.62 14.88 -8.07
C ARG A 405 14.16 15.13 -8.47
N ALA A 406 13.43 15.92 -7.69
CA ALA A 406 12.01 16.21 -7.96
C ALA A 406 11.78 16.91 -9.31
N ARG A 407 12.76 17.69 -9.79
CA ARG A 407 12.69 18.41 -11.07
C ARG A 407 13.19 17.58 -12.24
N CYS A 408 14.22 16.77 -12.02
CA CYS A 408 15.01 16.16 -13.10
C CYS A 408 14.77 14.65 -13.27
N HIS A 409 14.01 14.02 -12.37
CA HIS A 409 13.65 12.61 -12.45
C HIS A 409 12.13 12.45 -12.58
N GLN A 410 11.67 11.61 -13.51
CA GLN A 410 10.25 11.43 -13.78
C GLN A 410 9.76 10.03 -13.41
N SER A 411 8.49 9.96 -13.02
CA SER A 411 7.79 8.72 -12.70
C SER A 411 6.48 8.54 -13.49
N ALA A 412 6.18 9.47 -14.42
CA ALA A 412 4.97 9.42 -15.23
C ALA A 412 5.21 10.00 -16.64
N GLY A 413 4.44 9.55 -17.60
CA GLY A 413 4.61 9.92 -19.01
C GLY A 413 5.67 9.07 -19.71
N SER A 414 6.20 9.57 -20.83
CA SER A 414 7.14 8.85 -21.69
C SER A 414 8.44 9.62 -21.95
N THR A 415 8.72 10.68 -21.19
CA THR A 415 9.92 11.53 -21.38
C THR A 415 10.52 11.89 -20.03
N SER A 416 11.76 12.40 -20.05
CA SER A 416 12.44 12.96 -18.89
C SER A 416 12.84 14.40 -19.20
N PRO A 417 13.04 15.29 -18.20
CA PRO A 417 13.41 16.69 -18.42
C PRO A 417 14.76 16.92 -19.10
N ALA A 418 15.61 15.90 -19.22
CA ALA A 418 16.97 15.99 -19.78
C ALA A 418 17.79 17.10 -19.11
N CYS A 419 17.80 17.16 -17.78
CA CYS A 419 18.51 18.18 -17.03
C CYS A 419 20.01 18.15 -17.29
N LEU A 420 20.58 19.34 -17.49
CA LEU A 420 22.02 19.56 -17.64
C LEU A 420 22.62 20.04 -16.31
N PHE A 421 23.65 19.35 -15.85
CA PHE A 421 24.37 19.65 -14.62
C PHE A 421 25.82 19.98 -14.84
N GLY A 422 26.41 20.82 -13.99
CA GLY A 422 27.83 21.07 -13.91
C GLY A 422 28.42 21.80 -15.14
N GLY A 423 27.61 22.57 -15.86
CA GLY A 423 28.07 23.34 -17.01
C GLY A 423 26.96 23.77 -17.97
N THR A 424 27.30 24.50 -19.03
CA THR A 424 26.37 24.97 -20.07
C THR A 424 26.43 24.13 -21.35
N GLU A 425 27.52 23.38 -21.56
CA GLU A 425 27.70 22.49 -22.70
C GLU A 425 27.46 21.04 -22.34
N ARG A 426 26.84 20.27 -23.22
CA ARG A 426 26.63 18.83 -23.05
C ARG A 426 27.94 18.10 -23.36
N LYS A 427 28.43 17.28 -22.39
CA LYS A 427 29.68 16.51 -22.55
C LYS A 427 29.52 15.03 -22.25
N LEU A 428 28.53 14.66 -21.47
CA LEU A 428 28.28 13.28 -21.05
C LEU A 428 26.78 13.06 -20.85
N PHE A 429 26.27 11.94 -21.32
CA PHE A 429 24.94 11.45 -20.96
C PHE A 429 25.02 10.44 -19.82
N VAL A 430 24.09 10.50 -18.86
CA VAL A 430 23.88 9.47 -17.84
C VAL A 430 22.45 8.99 -17.98
N VAL A 431 22.29 7.71 -18.32
CA VAL A 431 20.99 7.15 -18.74
C VAL A 431 20.63 5.91 -17.92
N GLY A 432 19.38 5.81 -17.46
CA GLY A 432 18.87 4.66 -16.74
C GLY A 432 17.68 4.96 -15.84
N ASP A 433 17.57 4.19 -14.78
CA ASP A 433 16.46 4.28 -13.82
C ASP A 433 16.75 5.30 -12.69
N SER A 434 16.04 5.15 -11.57
CA SER A 434 16.19 5.99 -10.38
C SER A 434 17.60 5.96 -9.76
N HIS A 435 18.42 4.94 -10.04
CA HIS A 435 19.81 4.89 -9.60
C HIS A 435 20.66 5.99 -10.26
N VAL A 436 20.32 6.39 -11.50
CA VAL A 436 20.94 7.55 -12.14
C VAL A 436 20.69 8.81 -11.34
N ALA A 437 19.46 9.04 -10.91
CA ALA A 437 19.11 10.21 -10.10
C ALA A 437 19.81 10.21 -8.72
N ALA A 438 20.16 9.05 -8.20
CA ALA A 438 20.87 8.91 -6.92
C ALA A 438 22.38 9.16 -7.01
N ILE A 439 23.00 8.99 -8.18
CA ILE A 439 24.45 9.15 -8.36
C ILE A 439 24.86 10.40 -9.14
N ILE A 440 23.91 11.16 -9.67
CA ILE A 440 24.19 12.23 -10.62
C ILE A 440 25.09 13.32 -10.02
N SER A 441 24.90 13.67 -8.74
CA SER A 441 25.74 14.64 -8.01
C SER A 441 27.19 14.20 -8.04
N SER A 442 27.46 12.94 -7.77
CA SER A 442 28.82 12.36 -7.72
C SER A 442 29.47 12.28 -9.11
N VAL A 443 28.68 12.03 -10.14
CA VAL A 443 29.16 12.07 -11.53
C VAL A 443 29.58 13.48 -11.90
N VAL A 444 28.82 14.49 -11.49
CA VAL A 444 29.12 15.91 -11.72
C VAL A 444 30.37 16.33 -10.94
N ASP A 445 30.46 15.97 -9.67
CA ASP A 445 31.58 16.34 -8.79
C ASP A 445 32.89 15.65 -9.16
N ALA A 446 32.82 14.53 -9.86
CA ALA A 446 33.98 13.86 -10.43
C ALA A 446 34.60 14.60 -11.63
N GLY A 447 33.86 15.49 -12.27
CA GLY A 447 34.27 16.25 -13.42
C GLY A 447 34.89 17.62 -13.08
N PRO A 448 35.38 18.34 -14.10
CA PRO A 448 35.88 19.69 -13.90
C PRO A 448 34.79 20.62 -13.37
N ARG A 449 35.12 21.40 -12.33
CA ARG A 449 34.18 22.36 -11.73
C ARG A 449 33.59 23.32 -12.76
N GLY A 450 32.24 23.38 -12.81
CA GLY A 450 31.51 24.25 -13.73
C GLY A 450 31.57 23.85 -15.20
N ALA A 451 32.25 22.74 -15.55
CA ALA A 451 32.44 22.27 -16.91
C ALA A 451 32.23 20.75 -17.10
N ALA A 452 31.62 20.08 -16.15
CA ALA A 452 31.32 18.64 -16.24
C ALA A 452 30.31 18.31 -17.35
N GLY A 453 29.29 19.16 -17.57
CA GLY A 453 28.36 19.09 -18.70
C GLY A 453 27.56 17.78 -18.78
N VAL A 454 27.01 17.32 -17.66
CA VAL A 454 26.33 16.03 -17.52
C VAL A 454 24.84 16.16 -17.81
N VAL A 455 24.32 15.41 -18.78
CA VAL A 455 22.89 15.33 -19.10
C VAL A 455 22.29 14.10 -18.47
N GLN A 456 21.36 14.30 -17.55
CA GLN A 456 20.60 13.22 -16.91
C GLN A 456 19.38 12.85 -17.76
N LEU A 457 19.30 11.58 -18.17
CA LEU A 457 18.13 10.96 -18.78
C LEU A 457 17.69 9.81 -17.88
N SER A 458 16.80 10.08 -16.94
CA SER A 458 16.38 9.08 -15.95
C SER A 458 14.87 9.00 -15.80
N TYR A 459 14.39 7.77 -15.63
CA TYR A 459 12.98 7.50 -15.46
C TYR A 459 12.77 6.42 -14.40
N ASP A 460 11.78 6.59 -13.55
CA ASP A 460 11.55 5.71 -12.43
C ASP A 460 11.18 4.28 -12.88
N GLY A 461 11.90 3.29 -12.36
CA GLY A 461 11.66 1.90 -12.69
C GLY A 461 11.93 1.52 -14.16
N CYS A 462 12.79 2.28 -14.90
CA CYS A 462 13.07 2.01 -16.32
C CYS A 462 14.56 2.09 -16.62
N VAL A 463 15.26 0.96 -16.66
CA VAL A 463 16.62 0.90 -17.22
C VAL A 463 16.59 1.12 -18.73
N PHE A 464 17.65 1.68 -19.28
CA PHE A 464 17.75 1.93 -20.72
C PHE A 464 18.12 0.64 -21.48
N ILE A 465 17.09 -0.13 -21.83
CA ILE A 465 17.19 -1.30 -22.72
C ILE A 465 16.03 -1.24 -23.73
N PRO A 466 16.28 -0.82 -24.97
CA PRO A 466 15.26 -0.77 -26.00
C PRO A 466 14.59 -2.14 -26.22
N GLY A 467 13.28 -2.15 -26.35
CA GLY A 467 12.49 -3.37 -26.52
C GLY A 467 12.08 -4.07 -25.23
N MET A 468 12.52 -3.59 -24.06
CA MET A 468 12.07 -4.09 -22.77
C MET A 468 10.61 -3.67 -22.50
N LEU A 469 9.77 -4.62 -22.12
CA LEU A 469 8.37 -4.44 -21.77
C LEU A 469 8.15 -4.75 -20.30
N GLN A 470 7.26 -4.01 -19.64
CA GLN A 470 6.91 -4.21 -18.23
C GLN A 470 5.71 -5.16 -18.11
N ILE A 471 5.77 -6.16 -17.21
CA ILE A 471 4.67 -7.10 -16.95
C ILE A 471 3.50 -6.38 -16.25
N ARG A 472 3.81 -5.44 -15.36
CA ARG A 472 2.83 -4.64 -14.61
C ARG A 472 3.24 -3.17 -14.60
N PRO A 473 2.93 -2.40 -15.65
CA PRO A 473 3.32 -0.98 -15.74
C PRO A 473 2.90 -0.17 -14.52
N HIS A 474 1.71 -0.46 -13.96
CA HIS A 474 1.16 0.26 -12.80
C HIS A 474 1.96 0.13 -11.49
N ARG A 475 2.87 -0.84 -11.41
CA ARG A 475 3.75 -1.01 -10.25
C ARG A 475 4.87 0.04 -10.18
N PHE A 476 5.17 0.66 -11.33
CA PHE A 476 6.23 1.67 -11.49
C PHE A 476 5.68 3.10 -11.58
N GLY A 477 4.37 3.27 -11.37
CA GLY A 477 3.64 4.53 -11.49
C GLY A 477 2.37 4.35 -12.34
N ALA A 478 1.30 5.04 -11.98
CA ALA A 478 -0.02 4.88 -12.63
C ALA A 478 -0.01 5.11 -14.15
N ASN A 479 0.99 5.87 -14.66
CA ASN A 479 1.15 6.23 -16.07
C ASN A 479 2.58 5.98 -16.56
N ALA A 480 3.31 5.00 -16.00
CA ALA A 480 4.68 4.70 -16.40
C ALA A 480 4.72 4.08 -17.81
N ASP A 481 5.47 4.68 -18.71
CA ASP A 481 5.73 4.22 -20.07
C ASP A 481 7.23 4.04 -20.32
N CYS A 482 7.77 2.90 -19.88
CA CYS A 482 9.19 2.58 -20.09
C CYS A 482 9.57 2.50 -21.57
N LYS A 483 8.68 1.95 -22.41
CA LYS A 483 8.97 1.87 -23.86
C LYS A 483 9.08 3.26 -24.46
N GLY A 484 8.11 4.14 -24.18
CA GLY A 484 8.14 5.52 -24.64
C GLY A 484 9.39 6.26 -24.13
N PHE A 485 9.77 6.07 -22.86
CA PHE A 485 11.00 6.66 -22.30
C PHE A 485 12.26 6.14 -23.00
N THR A 486 12.41 4.84 -23.22
CA THR A 486 13.60 4.31 -23.91
C THR A 486 13.69 4.77 -25.37
N ASP A 487 12.56 4.84 -26.08
CA ASP A 487 12.47 5.37 -27.44
C ASP A 487 12.83 6.87 -27.50
N TRP A 488 12.36 7.66 -26.53
CA TRP A 488 12.70 9.07 -26.39
C TRP A 488 14.18 9.28 -26.05
N ALA A 489 14.72 8.53 -25.06
CA ALA A 489 16.11 8.63 -24.65
C ALA A 489 17.07 8.24 -25.80
N ALA A 490 16.71 7.22 -26.59
CA ALA A 490 17.46 6.85 -27.79
C ALA A 490 17.57 8.03 -28.77
N LYS A 491 16.47 8.76 -29.04
CA LYS A 491 16.47 9.96 -29.89
C LYS A 491 17.38 11.05 -29.33
N GLN A 492 17.41 11.26 -27.99
CA GLN A 492 18.34 12.23 -27.37
C GLN A 492 19.80 11.83 -27.57
N LEU A 493 20.10 10.54 -27.44
CA LEU A 493 21.44 10.02 -27.70
C LEU A 493 21.84 10.17 -29.18
N ASP A 494 20.94 9.82 -30.09
CA ASP A 494 21.19 9.91 -31.55
C ASP A 494 21.41 11.36 -32.04
N ALA A 495 20.80 12.34 -31.35
CA ALA A 495 21.02 13.77 -31.63
C ALA A 495 22.43 14.26 -31.29
N ALA A 496 23.22 13.51 -30.51
CA ALA A 496 24.61 13.80 -30.18
C ALA A 496 25.45 12.50 -30.18
N PRO A 497 25.69 11.90 -31.36
CA PRO A 497 26.17 10.53 -31.48
C PRO A 497 27.58 10.27 -30.98
N THR A 498 28.39 11.30 -30.81
CA THR A 498 29.79 11.20 -30.35
C THR A 498 29.97 11.41 -28.85
N LEU A 499 28.97 11.98 -28.17
CA LEU A 499 29.10 12.24 -26.74
C LEU A 499 29.11 10.90 -25.95
N PRO A 500 30.03 10.77 -24.99
CA PRO A 500 30.06 9.59 -24.10
C PRO A 500 28.72 9.35 -23.37
N VAL A 501 28.48 8.11 -23.00
CA VAL A 501 27.30 7.73 -22.20
C VAL A 501 27.67 6.82 -21.05
N LEU A 502 27.12 7.08 -19.85
CA LEU A 502 27.12 6.18 -18.71
C LEU A 502 25.76 5.50 -18.61
N LEU A 503 25.74 4.17 -18.64
CA LEU A 503 24.57 3.34 -18.38
C LEU A 503 24.62 2.87 -16.92
N ALA A 504 23.58 3.19 -16.14
CA ALA A 504 23.45 2.76 -14.76
C ALA A 504 22.00 2.33 -14.46
N GLY A 505 21.83 1.35 -13.57
CA GLY A 505 20.50 0.91 -13.19
C GLY A 505 20.50 -0.28 -12.24
N ARG A 506 19.33 -0.54 -11.69
CA ARG A 506 19.04 -1.58 -10.71
C ARG A 506 18.58 -2.87 -11.38
N TYR A 507 19.42 -3.48 -12.22
CA TYR A 507 19.06 -4.59 -13.11
C TYR A 507 18.44 -5.79 -12.38
N ALA A 508 18.96 -6.14 -11.19
CA ALA A 508 18.47 -7.28 -10.41
C ALA A 508 17.01 -7.11 -9.98
N ARG A 509 16.55 -5.87 -9.76
CA ARG A 509 15.16 -5.56 -9.43
C ARG A 509 14.18 -6.07 -10.49
N TYR A 510 14.53 -5.88 -11.76
CA TYR A 510 13.67 -6.28 -12.88
C TYR A 510 13.66 -7.80 -13.11
N ALA A 511 14.75 -8.46 -12.74
CA ALA A 511 14.86 -9.91 -12.89
C ALA A 511 14.25 -10.69 -11.72
N PHE A 512 14.38 -10.18 -10.49
CA PHE A 512 14.04 -10.92 -9.28
C PHE A 512 12.94 -10.25 -8.43
N GLY A 513 12.51 -9.05 -8.79
CA GLY A 513 11.69 -8.22 -7.92
C GLY A 513 12.48 -7.58 -6.77
N PRO A 514 11.81 -6.95 -5.77
CA PRO A 514 12.46 -6.31 -4.63
C PRO A 514 13.30 -7.28 -3.82
N PHE A 515 14.40 -6.76 -3.25
CA PHE A 515 15.25 -7.52 -2.32
C PHE A 515 14.71 -7.39 -0.88
N GLU A 516 13.44 -7.65 -0.67
CA GLU A 516 12.86 -7.74 0.66
C GLU A 516 12.86 -9.20 1.10
N LEU A 517 13.06 -9.43 2.40
CA LEU A 517 13.14 -10.77 3.03
C LEU A 517 11.87 -11.62 2.88
N ASP A 518 10.85 -11.12 2.17
CA ASP A 518 9.47 -11.59 2.20
C ASP A 518 9.02 -12.43 1.00
N ARG A 519 9.87 -12.72 0.01
CA ARG A 519 9.41 -13.40 -1.20
C ARG A 519 10.13 -14.70 -1.44
N ASP A 520 9.41 -15.80 -1.28
CA ASP A 520 9.90 -17.16 -1.54
C ASP A 520 10.18 -17.45 -3.03
N VAL A 521 9.67 -16.63 -3.96
CA VAL A 521 9.82 -16.85 -5.40
C VAL A 521 10.24 -15.57 -6.11
N ALA A 522 11.42 -15.61 -6.72
CA ALA A 522 11.88 -14.56 -7.62
C ALA A 522 11.03 -14.55 -8.90
N LYS A 523 10.39 -13.40 -9.19
CA LYS A 523 9.54 -13.20 -10.36
C LYS A 523 10.08 -12.06 -11.21
N PRO A 524 10.20 -12.24 -12.54
CA PRO A 524 10.51 -11.13 -13.44
C PRO A 524 9.44 -10.05 -13.36
N GLU A 525 9.84 -8.80 -13.50
CA GLU A 525 8.93 -7.66 -13.62
C GLU A 525 8.88 -7.11 -15.06
N VAL A 526 9.73 -7.65 -15.91
CA VAL A 526 9.88 -7.28 -17.33
C VAL A 526 9.98 -8.52 -18.22
N TYR A 527 9.75 -8.31 -19.53
CA TYR A 527 9.95 -9.31 -20.57
C TYR A 527 10.35 -8.61 -21.89
N PHE A 528 10.83 -9.38 -22.89
CA PHE A 528 11.32 -8.82 -24.16
C PHE A 528 10.46 -9.25 -25.35
N ALA A 529 10.02 -10.52 -25.39
CA ALA A 529 9.17 -11.05 -26.46
C ALA A 529 8.27 -12.17 -25.92
N GLY A 530 7.18 -12.47 -26.61
CA GLY A 530 6.27 -13.54 -26.24
C GLY A 530 5.42 -13.27 -25.00
N GLN A 531 5.21 -14.28 -24.17
CA GLN A 531 4.46 -14.21 -22.92
C GLN A 531 5.40 -13.93 -21.75
N PRO A 532 4.98 -13.11 -20.76
CA PRO A 532 5.76 -12.88 -19.54
C PRO A 532 6.02 -14.21 -18.79
N GLU A 533 7.27 -14.41 -18.34
CA GLU A 533 7.60 -15.53 -17.45
C GLU A 533 7.05 -15.28 -16.04
N THR A 534 6.60 -16.35 -15.39
CA THR A 534 6.06 -16.29 -14.03
C THR A 534 7.13 -16.47 -12.95
N THR A 535 8.31 -16.96 -13.33
CA THR A 535 9.46 -17.20 -12.45
C THR A 535 10.75 -16.80 -13.17
N THR A 536 11.76 -16.36 -12.41
CA THR A 536 13.07 -16.02 -12.99
C THR A 536 13.84 -17.29 -13.30
N THR A 537 14.02 -17.55 -14.60
CA THR A 537 14.75 -18.72 -15.12
C THR A 537 16.15 -18.34 -15.60
N PRO A 538 17.09 -19.31 -15.66
CA PRO A 538 18.39 -19.06 -16.30
C PRO A 538 18.28 -18.64 -17.78
N ALA A 539 17.23 -19.08 -18.49
CA ALA A 539 16.97 -18.67 -19.87
C ALA A 539 16.62 -17.18 -19.95
N PHE A 540 15.72 -16.72 -19.09
CA PHE A 540 15.34 -15.32 -18.97
C PHE A 540 16.55 -14.42 -18.61
N LEU A 541 17.41 -14.84 -17.68
CA LEU A 541 18.61 -14.08 -17.32
C LEU A 541 19.61 -13.98 -18.48
N ARG A 542 19.77 -15.02 -19.27
CA ARG A 542 20.59 -14.98 -20.50
C ARG A 542 19.98 -14.04 -21.55
N GLU A 543 18.68 -14.09 -21.76
CA GLU A 543 17.99 -13.18 -22.68
C GLU A 543 18.14 -11.73 -22.26
N PHE A 544 17.92 -11.43 -20.98
CA PHE A 544 18.10 -10.09 -20.44
C PHE A 544 19.54 -9.61 -20.60
N GLY A 545 20.53 -10.48 -20.25
CA GLY A 545 21.96 -10.18 -20.41
C GLY A 545 22.32 -9.89 -21.88
N ARG A 546 21.80 -10.67 -22.82
CA ARG A 546 21.99 -10.43 -24.26
C ARG A 546 21.46 -9.05 -24.69
N HIS A 547 20.24 -8.68 -24.30
CA HIS A 547 19.70 -7.34 -24.61
C HIS A 547 20.52 -6.21 -23.99
N LEU A 548 21.04 -6.41 -22.78
CA LEU A 548 21.93 -5.44 -22.12
C LEU A 548 23.25 -5.29 -22.89
N THR A 549 23.89 -6.38 -23.27
CA THR A 549 25.12 -6.41 -24.09
C THR A 549 24.91 -5.76 -25.46
N GLU A 550 23.85 -6.14 -26.17
CA GLU A 550 23.51 -5.59 -27.48
C GLU A 550 23.25 -4.08 -27.45
N THR A 551 22.54 -3.60 -26.40
CA THR A 551 22.30 -2.16 -26.18
C THR A 551 23.62 -1.41 -26.03
N ALA A 552 24.50 -1.88 -25.16
CA ALA A 552 25.81 -1.27 -24.94
C ALA A 552 26.67 -1.29 -26.21
N CYS A 553 26.74 -2.41 -26.92
CA CYS A 553 27.52 -2.56 -28.15
C CYS A 553 26.97 -1.72 -29.30
N LYS A 554 25.66 -1.53 -29.40
CA LYS A 554 25.05 -0.61 -30.38
C LYS A 554 25.52 0.82 -30.16
N LEU A 555 25.51 1.28 -28.92
CA LEU A 555 25.99 2.63 -28.58
C LEU A 555 27.51 2.79 -28.77
N ALA A 556 28.27 1.74 -28.46
CA ALA A 556 29.74 1.76 -28.58
C ALA A 556 30.27 1.91 -30.02
N ARG A 557 29.40 1.75 -31.03
CA ARG A 557 29.80 1.96 -32.43
C ARG A 557 30.17 3.42 -32.74
N THR A 558 29.66 4.39 -32.02
CA THR A 558 29.82 5.81 -32.32
C THR A 558 30.35 6.63 -31.15
N ARG A 559 30.36 6.08 -29.94
CA ARG A 559 30.72 6.81 -28.71
C ARG A 559 31.40 5.93 -27.69
N THR A 560 32.09 6.52 -26.72
CA THR A 560 32.54 5.80 -25.52
C THR A 560 31.35 5.46 -24.63
N VAL A 561 31.22 4.19 -24.26
CA VAL A 561 30.17 3.71 -23.37
C VAL A 561 30.80 3.27 -22.05
N TYR A 562 30.32 3.86 -20.97
CA TYR A 562 30.60 3.43 -19.60
C TYR A 562 29.40 2.62 -19.09
N MET A 563 29.66 1.52 -18.37
CA MET A 563 28.62 0.77 -17.65
C MET A 563 29.00 0.66 -16.18
N MET A 564 28.11 1.09 -15.31
CA MET A 564 28.30 0.92 -13.87
C MET A 564 27.82 -0.46 -13.43
N ARG A 565 28.65 -1.18 -12.63
CA ARG A 565 28.20 -2.39 -11.91
C ARG A 565 27.04 -2.01 -10.98
N PRO A 566 26.09 -2.95 -10.74
CA PRO A 566 24.98 -2.68 -9.82
C PRO A 566 25.46 -2.30 -8.43
N ILE A 567 24.79 -1.33 -7.82
CA ILE A 567 24.98 -1.00 -6.40
C ILE A 567 24.44 -2.15 -5.55
N PRO A 568 25.11 -2.59 -4.49
CA PRO A 568 24.59 -3.60 -3.57
C PRO A 568 23.24 -3.18 -2.98
N GLU A 569 22.24 -4.06 -3.09
CA GLU A 569 20.91 -3.86 -2.48
C GLU A 569 20.94 -4.41 -1.05
N MET A 570 20.24 -3.73 -0.12
CA MET A 570 20.12 -4.13 1.28
C MET A 570 18.76 -4.80 1.55
N PRO A 571 18.70 -5.74 2.52
CA PRO A 571 17.46 -6.48 2.79
C PRO A 571 16.39 -5.68 3.54
N ALA A 572 16.70 -4.45 3.96
CA ALA A 572 15.80 -3.53 4.64
C ALA A 572 16.11 -2.09 4.26
N SER A 573 15.16 -1.17 4.49
CA SER A 573 15.41 0.26 4.37
C SER A 573 16.48 0.68 5.38
N VAL A 574 17.63 1.11 4.87
CA VAL A 574 18.84 1.34 5.68
C VAL A 574 18.64 2.44 6.74
N PRO A 575 18.13 3.64 6.39
CA PRO A 575 17.93 4.70 7.37
C PRO A 575 17.03 4.28 8.53
N GLN A 576 15.88 3.69 8.20
CA GLN A 576 14.93 3.23 9.22
C GLN A 576 15.51 2.10 10.07
N TYR A 577 16.14 1.12 9.43
CA TYR A 577 16.74 -0.02 10.15
C TYR A 577 17.80 0.45 11.14
N VAL A 578 18.76 1.24 10.67
CA VAL A 578 19.88 1.75 11.46
C VAL A 578 19.39 2.63 12.61
N ALA A 579 18.55 3.63 12.30
CA ALA A 579 18.04 4.58 13.28
C ALA A 579 17.17 3.90 14.36
N ARG A 580 16.29 2.98 13.98
CA ARG A 580 15.45 2.23 14.93
C ARG A 580 16.31 1.41 15.89
N ARG A 581 17.30 0.69 15.37
CA ARG A 581 18.18 -0.12 16.21
C ARG A 581 19.05 0.73 17.14
N MET A 582 19.58 1.83 16.64
CA MET A 582 20.31 2.80 17.49
C MET A 582 19.41 3.40 18.58
N ALA A 583 18.16 3.77 18.25
CA ALA A 583 17.21 4.33 19.22
C ALA A 583 16.89 3.35 20.36
N TRP A 584 16.94 2.05 20.08
CA TRP A 584 16.65 0.99 21.05
C TRP A 584 17.92 0.34 21.67
N GLY A 585 19.10 0.90 21.39
CA GLY A 585 20.38 0.37 21.89
C GLY A 585 20.75 -1.01 21.34
N LEU A 586 20.23 -1.34 20.14
CA LEU A 586 20.51 -2.59 19.43
C LEU A 586 21.66 -2.37 18.43
N ASP A 587 22.32 -3.46 18.00
CA ASP A 587 23.34 -3.40 16.95
C ASP A 587 22.74 -2.89 15.61
N PRO A 588 23.16 -1.72 15.09
CA PRO A 588 22.63 -1.12 13.87
C PRO A 588 23.25 -1.67 12.59
N SER A 589 24.17 -2.65 12.67
CA SER A 589 24.85 -3.18 11.49
C SER A 589 23.86 -3.85 10.53
N LEU A 590 23.96 -3.46 9.27
CA LEU A 590 23.21 -4.03 8.16
C LEU A 590 24.17 -4.22 6.99
N SER A 591 24.20 -5.41 6.40
CA SER A 591 25.10 -5.71 5.31
C SER A 591 24.63 -6.89 4.49
N VAL A 592 25.20 -7.07 3.31
CA VAL A 592 25.09 -8.28 2.49
C VAL A 592 26.49 -8.79 2.19
N THR A 593 26.64 -10.11 2.13
CA THR A 593 27.92 -10.70 1.70
C THR A 593 28.13 -10.50 0.19
N THR A 594 29.38 -10.46 -0.25
CA THR A 594 29.68 -10.44 -1.69
C THR A 594 29.12 -11.67 -2.42
N ALA A 595 28.99 -12.80 -1.74
CA ALA A 595 28.34 -13.99 -2.29
C ALA A 595 26.84 -13.75 -2.56
N GLN A 596 26.11 -13.19 -1.61
CA GLN A 596 24.68 -12.81 -1.78
C GLN A 596 24.51 -11.75 -2.89
N TYR A 597 25.39 -10.75 -2.92
CA TYR A 597 25.40 -9.75 -3.98
C TYR A 597 25.62 -10.42 -5.36
N MET A 598 26.60 -11.31 -5.49
CA MET A 598 26.90 -11.99 -6.75
C MET A 598 25.82 -12.99 -7.16
N GLN A 599 25.17 -13.67 -6.22
CA GLN A 599 24.02 -14.52 -6.50
C GLN A 599 22.93 -13.75 -7.24
N ARG A 600 22.74 -12.49 -6.89
CA ARG A 600 21.70 -11.63 -7.45
C ARG A 600 22.16 -10.89 -8.72
N ASN A 601 23.43 -10.50 -8.79
CA ASN A 601 23.97 -9.62 -9.83
C ASN A 601 25.00 -10.30 -10.76
N GLY A 602 25.39 -11.54 -10.53
CA GLY A 602 26.44 -12.22 -11.30
C GLY A 602 26.14 -12.31 -12.80
N TRP A 603 24.89 -12.48 -13.18
CA TRP A 603 24.45 -12.48 -14.57
C TRP A 603 24.62 -11.10 -15.24
N VAL A 604 24.43 -10.00 -14.50
CA VAL A 604 24.70 -8.63 -14.98
C VAL A 604 26.20 -8.47 -15.22
N TRP A 605 27.01 -8.95 -14.26
CA TRP A 605 28.47 -8.92 -14.41
C TRP A 605 28.93 -9.66 -15.65
N GLN A 606 28.36 -10.83 -15.91
CA GLN A 606 28.66 -11.61 -17.10
C GLN A 606 28.31 -10.83 -18.38
N ALA A 607 27.10 -10.23 -18.47
CA ALA A 607 26.69 -9.44 -19.62
C ALA A 607 27.57 -8.20 -19.85
N GLN A 608 27.97 -7.51 -18.77
CA GLN A 608 28.85 -6.36 -18.84
C GLN A 608 30.28 -6.74 -19.24
N ASN A 609 30.81 -7.88 -18.77
CA ASN A 609 32.10 -8.41 -19.21
C ASN A 609 32.05 -8.76 -20.70
N GLU A 610 31.00 -9.43 -21.15
CA GLU A 610 30.80 -9.74 -22.57
C GLU A 610 30.75 -8.46 -23.42
N ALA A 611 30.05 -7.42 -22.98
CA ALA A 611 30.01 -6.14 -23.67
C ALA A 611 31.40 -5.47 -23.71
N ARG A 612 32.19 -5.54 -22.63
CA ARG A 612 33.57 -5.05 -22.63
C ARG A 612 34.42 -5.77 -23.66
N ASP A 613 34.36 -7.10 -23.65
CA ASP A 613 35.22 -7.94 -24.49
C ASP A 613 34.83 -7.86 -25.97
N ARG A 614 33.52 -7.68 -26.29
CA ARG A 614 33.02 -7.60 -27.67
C ARG A 614 33.09 -6.21 -28.29
N CYS A 615 32.89 -5.16 -27.52
CA CYS A 615 32.69 -3.82 -28.07
C CYS A 615 33.45 -2.70 -27.29
N GLY A 616 34.36 -3.08 -26.42
CA GLY A 616 35.30 -2.14 -25.78
C GLY A 616 34.66 -1.14 -24.81
N ILE A 617 33.53 -1.48 -24.17
CA ILE A 617 32.94 -0.62 -23.15
C ILE A 617 33.83 -0.54 -21.91
N VAL A 618 33.72 0.55 -21.17
CA VAL A 618 34.45 0.76 -19.91
C VAL A 618 33.55 0.44 -18.73
N ILE A 619 34.00 -0.46 -17.84
CA ILE A 619 33.25 -0.83 -16.63
C ILE A 619 33.68 0.05 -15.47
N LEU A 620 32.71 0.65 -14.79
CA LEU A 620 32.86 1.37 -13.53
C LEU A 620 32.33 0.51 -12.40
N ASP A 621 33.19 0.17 -11.44
CA ASP A 621 32.88 -0.77 -10.36
C ASP A 621 32.77 -0.04 -9.01
N PRO A 622 31.54 0.18 -8.47
CA PRO A 622 31.33 0.78 -7.17
C PRO A 622 31.62 -0.20 -6.02
N THR A 623 31.68 -1.52 -6.28
CA THR A 623 31.84 -2.52 -5.21
C THR A 623 33.19 -2.43 -4.52
N ALA A 624 34.25 -1.99 -5.22
CA ALA A 624 35.54 -1.73 -4.61
C ALA A 624 35.50 -0.63 -3.53
N THR A 625 34.51 0.27 -3.61
CA THR A 625 34.29 1.33 -2.62
C THR A 625 33.29 0.94 -1.53
N LEU A 626 32.25 0.17 -1.90
CA LEU A 626 31.14 -0.14 -1.02
C LEU A 626 31.28 -1.48 -0.29
N CYS A 627 32.15 -2.38 -0.77
CA CYS A 627 32.35 -3.72 -0.22
C CYS A 627 33.81 -3.90 0.20
N HIS A 628 34.03 -4.40 1.41
CA HIS A 628 35.35 -4.72 1.95
C HIS A 628 35.29 -6.09 2.66
N ASP A 629 36.34 -6.86 2.62
CA ASP A 629 36.49 -8.13 3.34
C ASP A 629 35.32 -9.12 3.10
N GLY A 630 34.83 -9.16 1.88
CA GLY A 630 33.73 -10.07 1.49
C GLY A 630 32.33 -9.58 1.92
N VAL A 631 32.17 -8.35 2.40
CA VAL A 631 30.93 -7.78 2.89
C VAL A 631 30.69 -6.39 2.30
N CYS A 632 29.47 -6.14 1.82
CA CYS A 632 28.99 -4.82 1.41
C CYS A 632 28.17 -4.23 2.55
N SER A 633 28.72 -3.19 3.21
CA SER A 633 28.10 -2.57 4.37
C SER A 633 27.07 -1.51 3.96
N ALA A 634 25.97 -1.44 4.70
CA ALA A 634 24.97 -0.40 4.54
C ALA A 634 25.37 0.93 5.21
N THR A 635 26.42 0.91 6.05
CA THR A 635 26.86 2.08 6.80
C THR A 635 28.39 2.26 6.72
N ARG A 636 28.85 3.50 6.88
CA ARG A 636 30.26 3.82 7.08
C ARG A 636 30.39 4.74 8.29
N SER A 637 31.19 4.33 9.29
CA SER A 637 31.37 5.07 10.54
C SER A 637 30.04 5.41 11.25
N GLY A 638 29.09 4.46 11.23
CA GLY A 638 27.76 4.62 11.84
C GLY A 638 26.76 5.47 11.06
N ARG A 639 27.17 6.06 9.91
CA ARG A 639 26.27 6.82 9.02
C ARG A 639 25.76 5.91 7.90
N PRO A 640 24.45 5.91 7.59
CA PRO A 640 23.89 5.25 6.41
C PRO A 640 24.58 5.68 5.12
N LEU A 641 24.61 4.78 4.15
CA LEU A 641 25.08 5.03 2.77
C LEU A 641 23.91 5.06 1.78
N TYR A 642 22.70 4.81 2.25
CA TYR A 642 21.51 4.62 1.41
C TYR A 642 20.36 5.47 1.94
N SER A 643 19.56 5.98 1.04
CA SER A 643 18.28 6.66 1.35
C SER A 643 17.12 5.69 1.53
N ASP A 644 17.25 4.46 1.02
CA ASP A 644 16.30 3.36 1.20
C ASP A 644 17.06 2.00 1.23
N TYR A 645 16.54 0.95 0.65
CA TYR A 645 17.18 -0.37 0.58
C TYR A 645 18.08 -0.57 -0.66
N GLY A 646 18.15 0.36 -1.60
CA GLY A 646 18.92 0.20 -2.85
C GLY A 646 19.51 1.49 -3.41
N HIS A 647 18.92 2.64 -3.14
CA HIS A 647 19.44 3.93 -3.60
C HIS A 647 20.43 4.50 -2.59
N LEU A 648 21.61 4.89 -3.06
CA LEU A 648 22.53 5.63 -2.22
C LEU A 648 21.92 6.99 -1.83
N ASP A 649 22.20 7.43 -0.60
CA ASP A 649 22.02 8.82 -0.21
C ASP A 649 23.16 9.69 -0.78
N GLU A 650 23.11 11.01 -0.63
CA GLU A 650 24.16 11.90 -1.13
C GLU A 650 25.53 11.59 -0.52
N PHE A 651 25.59 11.20 0.76
CA PHE A 651 26.84 10.80 1.41
C PHE A 651 27.42 9.52 0.79
N GLY A 652 26.60 8.50 0.60
CA GLY A 652 27.02 7.23 -0.01
C GLY A 652 27.41 7.41 -1.48
N ALA A 653 26.67 8.23 -2.22
CA ALA A 653 26.96 8.54 -3.60
C ALA A 653 28.31 9.28 -3.75
N HIS A 654 28.62 10.25 -2.88
CA HIS A 654 29.90 10.98 -2.91
C HIS A 654 31.12 10.08 -2.71
N LEU A 655 30.98 8.93 -2.07
CA LEU A 655 32.06 7.95 -1.99
C LEU A 655 32.45 7.39 -3.37
N LEU A 656 31.59 7.50 -4.37
CA LEU A 656 31.84 7.00 -5.73
C LEU A 656 32.50 8.04 -6.65
N VAL A 657 32.75 9.27 -6.20
CA VAL A 657 33.46 10.31 -6.98
C VAL A 657 34.76 9.78 -7.61
N PRO A 658 35.64 9.04 -6.90
CA PRO A 658 36.85 8.48 -7.50
C PRO A 658 36.59 7.44 -8.61
N VAL A 659 35.46 6.73 -8.54
CA VAL A 659 35.05 5.75 -9.56
C VAL A 659 34.69 6.49 -10.86
N PHE A 660 33.93 7.59 -10.73
CA PHE A 660 33.48 8.39 -11.87
C PHE A 660 34.58 9.30 -12.43
N ALA A 661 35.60 9.66 -11.66
CA ALA A 661 36.73 10.48 -12.14
C ALA A 661 37.43 9.87 -13.35
N ARG A 662 37.38 8.54 -13.51
CA ARG A 662 37.91 7.82 -14.67
C ARG A 662 37.29 8.25 -16.01
N MET A 663 36.05 8.76 -15.99
CA MET A 663 35.35 9.23 -17.21
C MET A 663 35.87 10.57 -17.73
N TYR A 664 36.55 11.32 -16.88
CA TYR A 664 37.07 12.66 -17.19
C TYR A 664 38.60 12.68 -17.40
N GLN A 665 39.26 11.53 -17.21
CA GLN A 665 40.68 11.38 -17.50
C GLN A 665 40.88 11.25 -19.03
N PRO A 666 41.92 11.85 -19.63
CA PRO A 666 42.26 11.56 -21.01
C PRO A 666 42.47 10.05 -21.17
N ALA A 667 41.89 9.47 -22.22
CA ALA A 667 42.15 8.07 -22.55
C ALA A 667 43.67 7.87 -22.61
N ALA A 668 44.22 6.97 -21.76
CA ALA A 668 45.63 6.60 -21.90
C ALA A 668 45.86 6.15 -23.36
N PRO A 669 46.95 6.61 -24.01
CA PRO A 669 47.19 6.28 -25.42
C PRO A 669 47.18 4.76 -25.53
N GLY A 670 46.07 4.22 -26.06
CA GLY A 670 45.86 2.81 -26.27
C GLY A 670 46.93 2.29 -27.22
N HIS A 671 47.51 1.16 -26.92
CA HIS A 671 48.29 0.37 -27.84
C HIS A 671 47.46 0.16 -29.13
N SER A 672 47.72 0.96 -30.13
CA SER A 672 47.35 0.69 -31.50
C SER A 672 48.19 -0.48 -32.00
N GLY A 673 47.82 -1.68 -31.60
CA GLY A 673 48.33 -2.92 -32.17
C GLY A 673 47.80 -3.06 -33.60
N GLY A 674 48.38 -2.32 -34.51
CA GLY A 674 48.29 -2.61 -35.95
C GLY A 674 48.97 -3.92 -36.25
N THR A 675 48.26 -5.03 -36.23
CA THR A 675 48.66 -6.27 -36.92
C THR A 675 48.25 -6.13 -38.35
N THR A 676 49.17 -5.69 -39.18
CA THR A 676 49.16 -5.90 -40.63
C THR A 676 49.20 -7.39 -40.88
N PHE A 677 48.09 -7.99 -41.32
CA PHE A 677 48.07 -9.31 -41.95
C PHE A 677 48.72 -9.16 -43.32
N SER A 678 49.97 -9.60 -43.44
CA SER A 678 50.64 -9.84 -44.72
C SER A 678 50.15 -11.23 -45.22
N ALA A 679 49.52 -11.24 -46.39
CA ALA A 679 49.25 -12.43 -47.14
C ALA A 679 50.57 -13.05 -47.66
N ARG A 680 50.83 -14.31 -47.32
CA ARG A 680 51.51 -15.33 -48.10
C ARG A 680 50.91 -16.68 -47.76
#